data_a608d82eef32210bbe5aa6d6a8fda677
#
_entry.id   a608d82eef32210bbe5aa6d6a8fda677
#
_cell.length_a   1.000
_cell.length_b   1.000
_cell.length_c   1.000
_cell.angle_alpha   90.00
_cell.angle_beta   90.00
_cell.angle_gamma   90.00
#
_symmetry.space_group_name_H-M   'P 1'
#
loop_
_entity.id
_entity.type
_entity.pdbx_description
1 polymer ?
#
loop_
_entity_poly.entity_id
_entity_poly.type
_entity_poly.pdbx_seq_one_letter_code
_entity_poly.pdbx_strand_id
1 'polypeptide(L)'
;MRKYWRFFRPVGLLLLVVLFTAGFADAQKGPKDKFEYPSLSKIEMPDVKEETLENGMKLFLVEDHQYPTVDLRAMIRTGSIYEPADKIGLASIVGMVLRTGGTETMTGDEIDELLESMGASVETSIGEGSGYVYVSVLKEDIEKGLEILADLLMHPAFPEDKIDLAKMQHRTGISRRNDDIGSISYREFDKIIYGAESPYARHTEYATIEAITRDDMVAFYERYFHPNNVIFAAWGDFKAKEIKAKIENAFTGWAPAVIEFPPKPQVEYEYKFSVNFIEKPDVNQSWILMGHIGGLKSSPHYPALIVMNQILSFDRLFKRIRSAEGLAYHVGGAYGADFDHPGVFYSICQTKSQSTVYAIGIMLEEIERITEEEVTDAELAKAKDSYLNSFVFNFDSKAEIVSRLMQYAYYEYASDFINRTKMGVENVTKSDVLQAAKENLRPDKLQILVVGKPEDFDEPLSVLGAVHEIDITIPTPEEEAPEATPESLEKGRALLAEAVEAMGGLNAFQAIANMKFESKITIFIPQGGTMEATAREMTVYPDKNRTEISLPFGQMIQVLRGDQAWATGPQGTQDLDESQRKDMEKSLFRDMVLLFQRSGDTALVVQSLGETEVAGKTAEEILIKDEEGNSVKMYLDKETHLVVKRDYQGTTMRGAASMEESLTDYREVDGIKIPFRSDIKADGEPYISVEVQEMLINTEIDPALFEK
;
A
#
# COMPACT_ATOMS: atom_id res chain seq x y z
N MET A 1 17.97 -68.11 -42.02
CA MET A 1 17.02 -67.21 -41.26
C MET A 1 17.59 -65.82 -40.97
N ARG A 2 18.55 -65.24 -41.73
CA ARG A 2 19.10 -63.86 -41.42
C ARG A 2 18.88 -62.84 -42.56
N LYS A 3 18.14 -63.19 -43.67
CA LYS A 3 17.92 -62.30 -44.80
C LYS A 3 16.56 -61.62 -44.86
N TYR A 4 15.59 -62.02 -44.06
CA TYR A 4 14.24 -61.43 -44.07
C TYR A 4 14.01 -60.33 -43.05
N TRP A 5 14.97 -60.06 -42.12
CA TRP A 5 14.78 -59.04 -41.04
C TRP A 5 15.21 -57.62 -41.45
N ARG A 6 15.75 -57.43 -42.61
CA ARG A 6 16.19 -56.10 -43.11
C ARG A 6 15.11 -55.33 -43.90
N PHE A 7 14.05 -56.01 -44.37
CA PHE A 7 12.97 -55.34 -45.10
C PHE A 7 11.80 -54.88 -44.30
N PHE A 8 11.63 -55.34 -43.05
CA PHE A 8 10.49 -54.94 -42.18
C PHE A 8 10.76 -53.70 -41.32
N ARG A 9 12.01 -53.27 -41.16
CA ARG A 9 12.32 -52.06 -40.34
C ARG A 9 11.89 -50.72 -40.98
N PRO A 10 12.02 -50.45 -42.28
CA PRO A 10 11.57 -49.16 -42.82
C PRO A 10 10.05 -49.07 -42.96
N VAL A 11 9.33 -50.18 -43.17
CA VAL A 11 7.87 -50.18 -43.32
C VAL A 11 7.16 -49.98 -41.97
N GLY A 12 7.67 -50.59 -40.90
CA GLY A 12 7.16 -50.38 -39.55
C GLY A 12 7.37 -48.95 -39.04
N LEU A 13 8.51 -48.32 -39.36
CA LEU A 13 8.79 -46.93 -39.00
C LEU A 13 7.94 -45.95 -39.81
N LEU A 14 7.67 -46.23 -41.08
CA LEU A 14 6.78 -45.41 -41.94
C LEU A 14 5.33 -45.48 -41.48
N LEU A 15 4.85 -46.68 -41.08
CA LEU A 15 3.50 -46.86 -40.53
C LEU A 15 3.33 -46.16 -39.16
N LEU A 16 4.35 -46.17 -38.31
CA LEU A 16 4.34 -45.46 -37.04
C LEU A 16 4.35 -43.92 -37.22
N VAL A 17 5.11 -43.40 -38.18
CA VAL A 17 5.13 -41.97 -38.53
C VAL A 17 3.80 -41.55 -39.17
N VAL A 18 3.18 -42.34 -40.01
CA VAL A 18 1.86 -42.04 -40.60
C VAL A 18 0.75 -42.12 -39.56
N LEU A 19 0.82 -43.04 -38.59
CA LEU A 19 -0.12 -43.10 -37.49
C LEU A 19 0.03 -41.92 -36.52
N PHE A 20 1.27 -41.43 -36.28
CA PHE A 20 1.52 -40.25 -35.44
C PHE A 20 1.10 -38.95 -36.13
N THR A 21 1.30 -38.82 -37.47
CA THR A 21 0.84 -37.61 -38.20
C THR A 21 -0.67 -37.60 -38.44
N ALA A 22 -1.31 -38.77 -38.60
CA ALA A 22 -2.78 -38.83 -38.68
C ALA A 22 -3.46 -38.49 -37.34
N GLY A 23 -2.86 -38.87 -36.19
CA GLY A 23 -3.37 -38.51 -34.85
C GLY A 23 -3.25 -37.04 -34.52
N PHE A 24 -2.26 -36.33 -35.07
CA PHE A 24 -2.12 -34.88 -34.89
C PHE A 24 -2.99 -34.04 -35.85
N ALA A 25 -3.41 -34.59 -36.98
CA ALA A 25 -4.24 -33.88 -37.94
C ALA A 25 -5.73 -33.79 -37.51
N ASP A 26 -6.21 -34.75 -36.71
CA ASP A 26 -7.59 -34.70 -36.21
C ASP A 26 -7.75 -33.92 -34.89
N ALA A 27 -6.67 -33.61 -34.17
CA ALA A 27 -6.71 -32.85 -32.94
C ALA A 27 -6.92 -31.32 -33.14
N GLN A 28 -6.87 -30.82 -34.39
CA GLN A 28 -7.05 -29.39 -34.69
C GLN A 28 -8.41 -29.02 -35.34
N LYS A 29 -9.31 -29.95 -35.52
CA LYS A 29 -10.65 -29.64 -36.00
C LYS A 29 -11.54 -29.44 -34.77
N GLY A 30 -11.80 -28.17 -34.43
CA GLY A 30 -12.89 -27.84 -33.53
C GLY A 30 -14.23 -28.49 -33.95
N PRO A 31 -15.22 -28.56 -33.10
CA PRO A 31 -16.50 -29.16 -33.40
C PRO A 31 -17.08 -28.56 -34.70
N LYS A 32 -17.48 -29.39 -35.63
CA LYS A 32 -18.03 -28.94 -36.93
C LYS A 32 -19.40 -28.27 -36.78
N ASP A 33 -20.10 -28.55 -35.69
CA ASP A 33 -21.44 -28.05 -35.42
C ASP A 33 -21.37 -27.01 -34.34
N LYS A 34 -22.21 -25.96 -34.40
CA LYS A 34 -22.38 -25.02 -33.31
C LYS A 34 -22.88 -25.76 -32.08
N PHE A 35 -22.31 -25.50 -30.93
CA PHE A 35 -22.85 -25.99 -29.67
C PHE A 35 -24.27 -25.42 -29.48
N GLU A 36 -25.22 -26.29 -29.25
CA GLU A 36 -26.53 -25.88 -28.76
C GLU A 36 -26.45 -25.79 -27.23
N TYR A 37 -26.52 -24.59 -26.72
CA TYR A 37 -26.58 -24.35 -25.29
C TYR A 37 -28.04 -24.42 -24.84
N PRO A 38 -28.35 -25.07 -23.70
CA PRO A 38 -29.66 -24.97 -23.12
C PRO A 38 -29.97 -23.51 -22.78
N SER A 39 -31.25 -23.15 -22.80
CA SER A 39 -31.66 -21.83 -22.30
C SER A 39 -31.19 -21.66 -20.87
N LEU A 40 -30.70 -20.47 -20.53
CA LEU A 40 -30.28 -20.14 -19.18
C LEU A 40 -31.43 -20.43 -18.20
N SER A 41 -31.12 -21.14 -17.13
CA SER A 41 -32.10 -21.38 -16.04
C SER A 41 -32.49 -20.03 -15.44
N LYS A 42 -33.76 -19.94 -15.00
CA LYS A 42 -34.17 -18.76 -14.22
C LYS A 42 -33.35 -18.70 -12.93
N ILE A 43 -32.82 -17.51 -12.63
CA ILE A 43 -32.18 -17.25 -11.36
C ILE A 43 -33.29 -17.23 -10.31
N GLU A 44 -33.24 -18.17 -9.39
CA GLU A 44 -34.15 -18.21 -8.24
C GLU A 44 -33.49 -17.44 -7.10
N MET A 45 -34.11 -16.32 -6.70
CA MET A 45 -33.69 -15.60 -5.51
C MET A 45 -34.01 -16.41 -4.26
N PRO A 46 -33.09 -16.50 -3.28
CA PRO A 46 -33.42 -17.12 -2.01
C PRO A 46 -34.54 -16.34 -1.31
N ASP A 47 -35.29 -17.01 -0.47
CA ASP A 47 -36.28 -16.38 0.43
C ASP A 47 -35.50 -15.65 1.53
N VAL A 48 -35.41 -14.33 1.39
CA VAL A 48 -34.73 -13.47 2.35
C VAL A 48 -35.73 -12.87 3.30
N LYS A 49 -35.66 -13.24 4.58
CA LYS A 49 -36.49 -12.65 5.62
C LYS A 49 -35.84 -11.38 6.14
N GLU A 50 -36.53 -10.26 5.97
CA GLU A 50 -36.14 -8.97 6.47
C GLU A 50 -36.99 -8.61 7.70
N GLU A 51 -36.30 -8.28 8.81
CA GLU A 51 -36.94 -7.92 10.08
C GLU A 51 -36.15 -6.77 10.73
N THR A 52 -36.76 -6.12 11.71
CA THR A 52 -36.10 -5.13 12.56
C THR A 52 -36.32 -5.51 14.02
N LEU A 53 -35.26 -5.58 14.81
CA LEU A 53 -35.34 -5.88 16.24
C LEU A 53 -35.82 -4.66 17.03
N GLU A 54 -36.24 -4.89 18.27
CA GLU A 54 -36.68 -3.80 19.17
C GLU A 54 -35.60 -2.75 19.44
N ASN A 55 -34.31 -3.16 19.43
CA ASN A 55 -33.17 -2.27 19.58
C ASN A 55 -32.79 -1.50 18.28
N GLY A 56 -33.56 -1.66 17.22
CA GLY A 56 -33.37 -0.97 15.94
C GLY A 56 -32.44 -1.67 14.94
N MET A 57 -31.81 -2.79 15.31
CA MET A 57 -30.95 -3.56 14.39
C MET A 57 -31.78 -4.20 13.28
N LYS A 58 -31.37 -3.97 12.02
CA LYS A 58 -32.02 -4.54 10.83
C LYS A 58 -31.42 -5.91 10.52
N LEU A 59 -32.29 -6.94 10.32
CA LEU A 59 -31.88 -8.31 10.06
C LEU A 59 -32.22 -8.75 8.65
N PHE A 60 -31.28 -9.48 8.02
CA PHE A 60 -31.48 -10.28 6.82
C PHE A 60 -31.16 -11.73 7.13
N LEU A 61 -32.15 -12.64 6.99
CA LEU A 61 -31.98 -14.04 7.34
C LEU A 61 -32.26 -14.90 6.10
N VAL A 62 -31.31 -15.79 5.76
CA VAL A 62 -31.40 -16.71 4.62
C VAL A 62 -31.13 -18.13 5.07
N GLU A 63 -32.15 -18.99 5.04
CA GLU A 63 -32.01 -20.41 5.32
C GLU A 63 -31.34 -21.11 4.13
N ASP A 64 -30.24 -21.85 4.41
CA ASP A 64 -29.55 -22.68 3.42
C ASP A 64 -29.04 -23.96 4.09
N HIS A 65 -29.67 -25.11 3.77
CA HIS A 65 -29.34 -26.38 4.38
C HIS A 65 -28.38 -27.23 3.53
N GLN A 66 -27.67 -26.61 2.59
CA GLN A 66 -26.75 -27.31 1.69
C GLN A 66 -25.48 -27.80 2.41
N TYR A 67 -24.98 -26.99 3.33
CA TYR A 67 -23.82 -27.29 4.16
C TYR A 67 -24.14 -27.00 5.63
N PRO A 68 -23.53 -27.72 6.59
CA PRO A 68 -23.77 -27.51 8.02
C PRO A 68 -22.97 -26.31 8.55
N THR A 69 -22.99 -25.19 7.82
CA THR A 69 -22.28 -23.95 8.17
C THR A 69 -23.28 -22.82 8.38
N VAL A 70 -22.89 -21.86 9.20
CA VAL A 70 -23.63 -20.61 9.42
C VAL A 70 -22.64 -19.46 9.35
N ASP A 71 -22.98 -18.49 8.54
CA ASP A 71 -22.26 -17.24 8.39
C ASP A 71 -23.08 -16.09 8.97
N LEU A 72 -22.41 -15.23 9.70
CA LEU A 72 -22.99 -14.06 10.37
C LEU A 72 -22.21 -12.82 9.92
N ARG A 73 -22.90 -11.74 9.59
CA ARG A 73 -22.28 -10.48 9.21
C ARG A 73 -23.00 -9.30 9.82
N ALA A 74 -22.26 -8.49 10.55
CA ALA A 74 -22.71 -7.16 10.99
C ALA A 74 -22.04 -6.10 10.10
N MET A 75 -22.84 -5.23 9.47
CA MET A 75 -22.37 -4.05 8.74
C MET A 75 -22.73 -2.82 9.54
N ILE A 76 -21.74 -2.04 9.89
CA ILE A 76 -21.87 -0.84 10.73
C ILE A 76 -21.72 0.39 9.83
N ARG A 77 -22.61 1.38 9.96
CA ARG A 77 -22.45 2.65 9.28
C ARG A 77 -21.38 3.47 9.98
N THR A 78 -20.20 3.48 9.41
CA THR A 78 -19.00 4.19 9.88
C THR A 78 -18.00 4.22 8.72
N GLY A 79 -16.78 4.73 8.90
CA GLY A 79 -15.76 4.65 7.86
C GLY A 79 -14.72 5.75 7.96
N SER A 80 -13.68 5.64 7.13
CA SER A 80 -12.59 6.63 7.06
C SER A 80 -13.04 8.01 6.57
N ILE A 81 -14.19 8.09 5.89
CA ILE A 81 -14.79 9.39 5.52
C ILE A 81 -15.17 10.25 6.72
N TYR A 82 -15.27 9.66 7.91
CA TYR A 82 -15.64 10.35 9.17
C TYR A 82 -14.45 10.59 10.11
N GLU A 83 -13.24 10.22 9.69
CA GLU A 83 -12.02 10.47 10.47
C GLU A 83 -11.65 11.94 10.49
N PRO A 84 -11.08 12.46 11.60
CA PRO A 84 -10.39 13.74 11.60
C PRO A 84 -9.23 13.78 10.61
N ALA A 85 -8.95 14.93 10.01
CA ALA A 85 -7.90 15.06 8.99
C ALA A 85 -6.49 14.81 9.54
N ASP A 86 -6.27 15.05 10.84
CA ASP A 86 -5.02 14.80 11.54
C ASP A 86 -4.86 13.34 12.04
N LYS A 87 -5.90 12.49 11.87
CA LYS A 87 -5.92 11.10 12.36
C LYS A 87 -6.38 10.12 11.28
N ILE A 88 -5.92 10.33 10.06
CA ILE A 88 -6.22 9.43 8.94
C ILE A 88 -5.61 8.06 9.22
N GLY A 89 -6.44 7.01 9.13
CA GLY A 89 -6.10 5.63 9.50
C GLY A 89 -6.80 5.15 10.77
N LEU A 90 -7.44 6.05 11.52
CA LEU A 90 -8.15 5.72 12.76
C LEU A 90 -9.19 4.60 12.55
N ALA A 91 -10.05 4.72 11.53
CA ALA A 91 -11.07 3.71 11.23
C ALA A 91 -10.44 2.35 10.91
N SER A 92 -9.40 2.35 10.09
CA SER A 92 -8.67 1.12 9.73
C SER A 92 -8.05 0.45 10.96
N ILE A 93 -7.37 1.21 11.82
CA ILE A 93 -6.76 0.69 13.06
C ILE A 93 -7.85 0.17 14.01
N VAL A 94 -8.96 0.90 14.20
CA VAL A 94 -10.11 0.40 14.98
C VAL A 94 -10.60 -0.93 14.40
N GLY A 95 -10.79 -1.03 13.07
CA GLY A 95 -11.21 -2.25 12.41
C GLY A 95 -10.26 -3.43 12.63
N MET A 96 -8.94 -3.20 12.60
CA MET A 96 -7.92 -4.24 12.84
C MET A 96 -7.89 -4.67 14.32
N VAL A 97 -7.85 -3.72 15.23
CA VAL A 97 -7.70 -3.98 16.66
C VAL A 97 -8.99 -4.52 17.28
N LEU A 98 -10.16 -4.21 16.71
CA LEU A 98 -11.43 -4.81 17.12
C LEU A 98 -11.34 -6.34 17.19
N ARG A 99 -10.66 -6.98 16.25
CA ARG A 99 -10.45 -8.43 16.20
C ARG A 99 -9.22 -8.87 16.99
N THR A 100 -8.07 -8.25 16.73
CA THR A 100 -6.79 -8.69 17.29
C THR A 100 -6.63 -8.32 18.76
N GLY A 101 -7.30 -7.27 19.20
CA GLY A 101 -7.33 -6.82 20.61
C GLY A 101 -8.21 -7.65 21.50
N GLY A 102 -9.20 -8.33 20.92
CA GLY A 102 -10.19 -9.09 21.70
C GLY A 102 -11.19 -8.19 22.42
N THR A 103 -11.75 -8.73 23.49
CA THR A 103 -12.82 -8.12 24.26
C THR A 103 -12.43 -7.94 25.72
N GLU A 104 -13.31 -7.34 26.52
CA GLU A 104 -13.13 -7.25 28.00
C GLU A 104 -13.11 -8.62 28.68
N THR A 105 -13.65 -9.67 28.03
CA THR A 105 -13.78 -11.02 28.60
C THR A 105 -12.80 -12.02 28.01
N MET A 106 -12.27 -11.78 26.81
CA MET A 106 -11.34 -12.70 26.11
C MET A 106 -10.30 -11.90 25.34
N THR A 107 -9.04 -12.23 25.49
CA THR A 107 -7.97 -11.67 24.66
C THR A 107 -8.09 -12.11 23.20
N GLY A 108 -7.43 -11.38 22.28
CA GLY A 108 -7.38 -11.77 20.87
C GLY A 108 -6.79 -13.17 20.67
N ASP A 109 -5.76 -13.51 21.44
CA ASP A 109 -5.07 -14.81 21.35
C ASP A 109 -6.00 -15.95 21.86
N GLU A 110 -6.77 -15.75 22.94
CA GLU A 110 -7.78 -16.72 23.40
C GLU A 110 -8.91 -16.91 22.40
N ILE A 111 -9.31 -15.83 21.71
CA ILE A 111 -10.28 -15.93 20.60
C ILE A 111 -9.69 -16.75 19.45
N ASP A 112 -8.41 -16.56 19.11
CA ASP A 112 -7.73 -17.34 18.06
C ASP A 112 -7.68 -18.83 18.39
N GLU A 113 -7.26 -19.20 19.58
CA GLU A 113 -7.23 -20.60 20.05
C GLU A 113 -8.63 -21.24 19.99
N LEU A 114 -9.65 -20.49 20.40
CA LEU A 114 -11.03 -20.97 20.36
C LEU A 114 -11.51 -21.18 18.93
N LEU A 115 -11.29 -20.23 18.02
CA LEU A 115 -11.66 -20.33 16.62
C LEU A 115 -10.96 -21.49 15.90
N GLU A 116 -9.64 -21.67 16.16
CA GLU A 116 -8.90 -22.81 15.61
C GLU A 116 -9.48 -24.14 16.07
N SER A 117 -9.87 -24.25 17.34
CA SER A 117 -10.47 -25.47 17.90
C SER A 117 -11.83 -25.83 17.26
N MET A 118 -12.56 -24.85 16.77
CA MET A 118 -13.88 -25.00 16.12
C MET A 118 -13.77 -25.05 14.57
N GLY A 119 -12.60 -24.78 13.99
CA GLY A 119 -12.46 -24.56 12.54
C GLY A 119 -13.29 -23.37 12.05
N ALA A 120 -13.42 -22.37 12.89
CA ALA A 120 -14.20 -21.16 12.67
C ALA A 120 -13.31 -19.97 12.28
N SER A 121 -13.92 -18.89 11.76
CA SER A 121 -13.21 -17.64 11.49
C SER A 121 -14.01 -16.43 11.92
N VAL A 122 -13.29 -15.39 12.34
CA VAL A 122 -13.82 -14.06 12.63
C VAL A 122 -12.93 -13.03 11.96
N GLU A 123 -13.54 -12.12 11.19
CA GLU A 123 -12.86 -11.06 10.49
C GLU A 123 -13.52 -9.72 10.78
N THR A 124 -12.71 -8.69 10.98
CA THR A 124 -13.19 -7.32 11.18
C THR A 124 -12.43 -6.35 10.27
N SER A 125 -13.12 -5.37 9.74
CA SER A 125 -12.49 -4.25 9.05
C SER A 125 -13.41 -3.04 9.00
N ILE A 126 -12.83 -1.86 8.86
CA ILE A 126 -13.54 -0.63 8.57
C ILE A 126 -12.89 0.00 7.34
N GLY A 127 -13.70 0.14 6.29
CA GLY A 127 -13.29 0.76 5.03
C GLY A 127 -13.73 2.23 4.96
N GLU A 128 -13.90 2.73 3.73
CA GLU A 128 -14.25 4.12 3.47
C GLU A 128 -15.60 4.53 4.09
N GLY A 129 -16.66 3.83 3.78
CA GLY A 129 -18.03 4.19 4.21
C GLY A 129 -18.71 3.20 5.14
N SER A 130 -18.12 2.05 5.43
CA SER A 130 -18.72 1.04 6.32
C SER A 130 -17.67 0.19 7.01
N GLY A 131 -18.01 -0.28 8.21
CA GLY A 131 -17.31 -1.34 8.91
C GLY A 131 -18.09 -2.65 8.89
N TYR A 132 -17.40 -3.77 9.11
CA TYR A 132 -18.06 -5.05 9.29
C TYR A 132 -17.32 -5.97 10.26
N VAL A 133 -18.13 -6.84 10.89
CA VAL A 133 -17.67 -8.03 11.61
C VAL A 133 -18.31 -9.23 10.91
N TYR A 134 -17.48 -10.18 10.52
CA TYR A 134 -17.91 -11.43 9.85
C TYR A 134 -17.48 -12.61 10.69
N VAL A 135 -18.37 -13.58 10.83
CA VAL A 135 -18.13 -14.84 11.56
C VAL A 135 -18.63 -16.00 10.72
N SER A 136 -17.81 -17.04 10.55
CA SER A 136 -18.18 -18.30 9.92
C SER A 136 -17.92 -19.44 10.88
N VAL A 137 -18.97 -20.25 11.15
CA VAL A 137 -18.94 -21.35 12.10
C VAL A 137 -19.69 -22.57 11.58
N LEU A 138 -19.45 -23.74 12.15
CA LEU A 138 -20.34 -24.86 12.01
C LEU A 138 -21.68 -24.59 12.73
N LYS A 139 -22.74 -25.23 12.25
CA LYS A 139 -24.10 -25.12 12.83
C LYS A 139 -24.14 -25.38 14.34
N GLU A 140 -23.37 -26.35 14.80
CA GLU A 140 -23.27 -26.73 16.23
C GLU A 140 -22.64 -25.65 17.11
N ASP A 141 -21.78 -24.78 16.51
CA ASP A 141 -21.03 -23.72 17.20
C ASP A 141 -21.68 -22.34 17.07
N ILE A 142 -22.90 -22.25 16.52
CA ILE A 142 -23.56 -20.97 16.22
C ILE A 142 -23.74 -20.08 17.46
N GLU A 143 -23.98 -20.67 18.63
CA GLU A 143 -24.13 -19.91 19.88
C GLU A 143 -22.82 -19.26 20.28
N LYS A 144 -21.70 -19.98 20.13
CA LYS A 144 -20.39 -19.45 20.42
C LYS A 144 -19.94 -18.41 19.40
N GLY A 145 -20.25 -18.63 18.12
CA GLY A 145 -20.02 -17.62 17.07
C GLY A 145 -20.78 -16.31 17.33
N LEU A 146 -22.04 -16.40 17.74
CA LEU A 146 -22.85 -15.23 18.11
C LEU A 146 -22.31 -14.55 19.37
N GLU A 147 -21.87 -15.31 20.38
CA GLU A 147 -21.25 -14.78 21.62
C GLU A 147 -20.00 -13.94 21.27
N ILE A 148 -19.08 -14.50 20.47
CA ILE A 148 -17.86 -13.79 20.07
C ILE A 148 -18.20 -12.53 19.27
N LEU A 149 -19.11 -12.64 18.29
CA LEU A 149 -19.51 -11.50 17.46
C LEU A 149 -20.16 -10.39 18.30
N ALA A 150 -21.04 -10.74 19.21
CA ALA A 150 -21.72 -9.78 20.09
C ALA A 150 -20.73 -9.13 21.04
N ASP A 151 -19.80 -9.88 21.61
CA ASP A 151 -18.81 -9.35 22.53
C ASP A 151 -17.82 -8.39 21.84
N LEU A 152 -17.36 -8.73 20.62
CA LEU A 152 -16.55 -7.82 19.81
C LEU A 152 -17.27 -6.52 19.45
N LEU A 153 -18.59 -6.57 19.21
CA LEU A 153 -19.38 -5.39 18.87
C LEU A 153 -19.76 -4.55 20.10
N MET A 154 -19.85 -5.15 21.28
CA MET A 154 -20.37 -4.49 22.49
C MET A 154 -19.27 -4.13 23.52
N HIS A 155 -18.18 -4.90 23.57
CA HIS A 155 -17.19 -4.81 24.64
C HIS A 155 -15.74 -4.99 24.14
N PRO A 156 -15.30 -4.28 23.07
CA PRO A 156 -13.92 -4.40 22.60
C PRO A 156 -12.92 -3.81 23.59
N ALA A 157 -11.75 -4.44 23.74
CA ALA A 157 -10.76 -4.06 24.75
C ALA A 157 -9.79 -2.96 24.32
N PHE A 158 -9.37 -2.91 23.05
CA PHE A 158 -8.36 -2.00 22.48
C PHE A 158 -7.07 -1.93 23.30
N PRO A 159 -6.34 -3.04 23.51
CA PRO A 159 -5.08 -3.04 24.27
C PRO A 159 -3.95 -2.34 23.52
N GLU A 160 -3.09 -1.62 24.26
CA GLU A 160 -2.03 -0.76 23.68
C GLU A 160 -1.05 -1.56 22.79
N ASP A 161 -0.64 -2.76 23.19
CA ASP A 161 0.29 -3.61 22.43
C ASP A 161 -0.26 -3.98 21.02
N LYS A 162 -1.57 -4.20 20.90
CA LYS A 162 -2.21 -4.50 19.62
C LYS A 162 -2.43 -3.22 18.79
N ILE A 163 -2.62 -2.08 19.46
CA ILE A 163 -2.64 -0.76 18.78
C ILE A 163 -1.26 -0.46 18.18
N ASP A 164 -0.20 -0.65 18.95
CA ASP A 164 1.19 -0.45 18.47
C ASP A 164 1.52 -1.38 17.30
N LEU A 165 1.09 -2.65 17.38
CA LEU A 165 1.24 -3.60 16.28
C LEU A 165 0.50 -3.12 15.01
N ALA A 166 -0.74 -2.65 15.14
CA ALA A 166 -1.50 -2.12 14.01
C ALA A 166 -0.84 -0.88 13.41
N LYS A 167 -0.35 0.05 14.25
CA LYS A 167 0.43 1.21 13.79
C LYS A 167 1.70 0.80 13.04
N MET A 168 2.44 -0.18 13.54
CA MET A 168 3.64 -0.72 12.89
C MET A 168 3.31 -1.31 11.51
N GLN A 169 2.20 -2.03 11.38
CA GLN A 169 1.74 -2.55 10.08
C GLN A 169 1.40 -1.42 9.10
N HIS A 170 0.74 -0.35 9.56
CA HIS A 170 0.48 0.84 8.74
C HIS A 170 1.78 1.55 8.34
N ARG A 171 2.75 1.72 9.24
CA ARG A 171 4.07 2.28 8.91
C ARG A 171 4.77 1.48 7.81
N THR A 172 4.73 0.14 7.92
CA THR A 172 5.27 -0.75 6.88
C THR A 172 4.54 -0.55 5.53
N GLY A 173 3.22 -0.37 5.54
CA GLY A 173 2.44 -0.06 4.35
C GLY A 173 2.83 1.29 3.73
N ILE A 174 2.99 2.32 4.57
CA ILE A 174 3.42 3.66 4.15
C ILE A 174 4.81 3.61 3.50
N SER A 175 5.80 2.96 4.13
CA SER A 175 7.17 2.88 3.62
C SER A 175 7.26 2.22 2.24
N ARG A 176 6.33 1.33 1.91
CA ARG A 176 6.29 0.56 0.66
C ARG A 176 5.26 1.04 -0.35
N ARG A 177 4.55 2.13 -0.05
CA ARG A 177 3.44 2.60 -0.91
C ARG A 177 3.85 3.04 -2.31
N ASN A 178 5.16 3.26 -2.54
CA ASN A 178 5.73 3.63 -3.83
C ASN A 178 6.45 2.46 -4.53
N ASP A 179 6.31 1.21 -4.06
CA ASP A 179 6.94 0.04 -4.69
C ASP A 179 6.23 -0.37 -5.98
N ASP A 180 4.90 -0.23 -6.03
CA ASP A 180 4.07 -0.70 -7.14
C ASP A 180 3.53 0.47 -7.98
N ILE A 181 3.88 0.46 -9.28
CA ILE A 181 3.51 1.52 -10.23
C ILE A 181 1.99 1.70 -10.39
N GLY A 182 1.23 0.61 -10.32
CA GLY A 182 -0.24 0.66 -10.41
C GLY A 182 -0.84 1.32 -9.18
N SER A 183 -0.39 0.93 -7.99
CA SER A 183 -0.82 1.51 -6.71
C SER A 183 -0.52 3.01 -6.62
N ILE A 184 0.66 3.44 -7.06
CA ILE A 184 1.02 4.86 -7.21
C ILE A 184 0.00 5.55 -8.12
N SER A 185 -0.24 4.98 -9.30
CA SER A 185 -1.08 5.60 -10.32
C SER A 185 -2.52 5.80 -9.86
N TYR A 186 -3.15 4.80 -9.24
CA TYR A 186 -4.52 4.93 -8.73
C TYR A 186 -4.59 5.94 -7.59
N ARG A 187 -3.70 5.84 -6.60
CA ARG A 187 -3.65 6.75 -5.45
C ARG A 187 -3.52 8.22 -5.87
N GLU A 188 -2.58 8.51 -6.76
CA GLU A 188 -2.35 9.89 -7.18
C GLU A 188 -3.42 10.37 -8.16
N PHE A 189 -4.02 9.46 -8.94
CA PHE A 189 -5.15 9.80 -9.79
C PHE A 189 -6.39 10.16 -8.98
N ASP A 190 -6.68 9.44 -7.92
CA ASP A 190 -7.79 9.77 -7.00
C ASP A 190 -7.59 11.15 -6.35
N LYS A 191 -6.34 11.51 -5.99
CA LYS A 191 -6.03 12.87 -5.51
C LYS A 191 -6.26 13.94 -6.57
N ILE A 192 -5.95 13.66 -7.85
CA ILE A 192 -6.20 14.59 -8.96
C ILE A 192 -7.71 14.77 -9.14
N ILE A 193 -8.51 13.73 -8.98
CA ILE A 193 -9.95 13.74 -9.22
C ILE A 193 -10.73 14.30 -8.02
N TYR A 194 -10.47 13.82 -6.82
CA TYR A 194 -11.23 14.23 -5.64
C TYR A 194 -10.60 15.38 -4.85
N GLY A 195 -9.32 15.69 -5.12
CA GLY A 195 -8.51 16.61 -4.31
C GLY A 195 -7.76 15.85 -3.19
N ALA A 196 -6.52 16.25 -2.92
CA ALA A 196 -5.64 15.56 -1.98
C ALA A 196 -6.19 15.49 -0.54
N GLU A 197 -6.92 16.52 -0.12
CA GLU A 197 -7.52 16.61 1.22
C GLU A 197 -8.91 15.95 1.31
N SER A 198 -9.44 15.47 0.19
CA SER A 198 -10.75 14.84 0.14
C SER A 198 -10.76 13.54 0.93
N PRO A 199 -11.77 13.25 1.75
CA PRO A 199 -11.94 11.95 2.39
C PRO A 199 -11.97 10.76 1.42
N TYR A 200 -12.25 10.99 0.13
CA TYR A 200 -12.25 9.97 -0.92
C TYR A 200 -10.87 9.74 -1.57
N ALA A 201 -9.85 10.56 -1.25
CA ALA A 201 -8.52 10.46 -1.86
C ALA A 201 -7.37 10.55 -0.85
N ARG A 202 -7.62 11.06 0.37
CA ARG A 202 -6.59 11.15 1.43
C ARG A 202 -6.17 9.75 1.88
N HIS A 203 -4.93 9.61 2.29
CA HIS A 203 -4.39 8.36 2.78
C HIS A 203 -3.50 8.58 3.99
N THR A 204 -3.16 7.48 4.66
CA THR A 204 -2.37 7.50 5.89
C THR A 204 -0.96 8.02 5.65
N GLU A 205 -0.49 8.84 6.60
CA GLU A 205 0.89 9.31 6.70
C GLU A 205 1.46 8.90 8.06
N TYR A 206 2.79 8.90 8.20
CA TYR A 206 3.39 8.61 9.50
C TYR A 206 2.85 9.52 10.60
N ALA A 207 2.75 10.83 10.34
CA ALA A 207 2.24 11.79 11.31
C ALA A 207 0.80 11.49 11.74
N THR A 208 -0.09 11.12 10.81
CA THR A 208 -1.49 10.83 11.14
C THR A 208 -1.63 9.55 11.96
N ILE A 209 -0.82 8.51 11.66
CA ILE A 209 -0.82 7.26 12.42
C ILE A 209 -0.28 7.47 13.85
N GLU A 210 0.81 8.26 14.00
CA GLU A 210 1.35 8.57 15.33
C GLU A 210 0.36 9.33 16.20
N ALA A 211 -0.40 10.25 15.63
CA ALA A 211 -1.38 11.06 16.35
C ALA A 211 -2.58 10.27 16.91
N ILE A 212 -2.79 9.03 16.45
CA ILE A 212 -3.91 8.19 16.91
C ILE A 212 -3.60 7.65 18.31
N THR A 213 -4.50 7.87 19.25
CA THR A 213 -4.44 7.34 20.61
C THR A 213 -5.53 6.28 20.86
N ARG A 214 -5.38 5.51 21.94
CA ARG A 214 -6.43 4.60 22.40
C ARG A 214 -7.74 5.33 22.65
N ASP A 215 -7.69 6.52 23.26
CA ASP A 215 -8.88 7.31 23.55
C ASP A 215 -9.63 7.74 22.27
N ASP A 216 -8.91 8.02 21.18
CA ASP A 216 -9.52 8.30 19.87
C ASP A 216 -10.26 7.08 19.33
N MET A 217 -9.69 5.89 19.49
CA MET A 217 -10.31 4.63 19.05
C MET A 217 -11.58 4.33 19.86
N VAL A 218 -11.53 4.52 21.17
CA VAL A 218 -12.69 4.37 22.06
C VAL A 218 -13.78 5.38 21.68
N ALA A 219 -13.42 6.64 21.48
CA ALA A 219 -14.38 7.68 21.08
C ALA A 219 -15.01 7.41 19.72
N PHE A 220 -14.23 6.89 18.74
CA PHE A 220 -14.72 6.48 17.44
C PHE A 220 -15.69 5.29 17.57
N TYR A 221 -15.35 4.29 18.35
CA TYR A 221 -16.18 3.13 18.62
C TYR A 221 -17.49 3.56 19.32
N GLU A 222 -17.43 4.27 20.41
CA GLU A 222 -18.60 4.73 21.19
C GLU A 222 -19.56 5.57 20.35
N ARG A 223 -19.06 6.29 19.35
CA ARG A 223 -19.89 7.11 18.47
C ARG A 223 -20.70 6.31 17.49
N TYR A 224 -20.15 5.23 16.92
CA TYR A 224 -20.75 4.55 15.76
C TYR A 224 -21.28 3.14 16.04
N PHE A 225 -20.81 2.45 17.08
CA PHE A 225 -21.17 1.06 17.35
C PHE A 225 -22.42 0.97 18.23
N HIS A 226 -23.57 1.08 17.57
CA HIS A 226 -24.90 0.96 18.21
C HIS A 226 -25.81 0.09 17.38
N PRO A 227 -26.76 -0.67 17.99
CA PRO A 227 -27.57 -1.65 17.27
C PRO A 227 -28.42 -1.03 16.17
N ASN A 228 -28.96 0.17 16.38
CA ASN A 228 -29.75 0.90 15.37
C ASN A 228 -28.88 1.49 14.22
N ASN A 229 -27.57 1.31 14.26
CA ASN A 229 -26.61 1.64 13.22
C ASN A 229 -26.03 0.39 12.52
N VAL A 230 -26.57 -0.77 12.85
CA VAL A 230 -26.10 -2.07 12.31
C VAL A 230 -27.17 -2.71 11.44
N ILE A 231 -26.74 -3.15 10.27
CA ILE A 231 -27.45 -4.10 9.44
C ILE A 231 -26.78 -5.45 9.67
N PHE A 232 -27.55 -6.41 10.20
CA PHE A 232 -27.05 -7.74 10.51
C PHE A 232 -27.61 -8.76 9.52
N ALA A 233 -26.78 -9.68 9.08
CA ALA A 233 -27.22 -10.77 8.23
C ALA A 233 -26.74 -12.12 8.76
N ALA A 234 -27.57 -13.14 8.58
CA ALA A 234 -27.21 -14.54 8.80
C ALA A 234 -27.68 -15.40 7.62
N TRP A 235 -26.81 -16.29 7.17
CA TRP A 235 -27.17 -17.28 6.15
C TRP A 235 -26.52 -18.63 6.47
N GLY A 236 -27.20 -19.72 6.10
CA GLY A 236 -26.73 -21.09 6.35
C GLY A 236 -27.74 -22.02 6.96
N ASP A 237 -27.29 -23.09 7.61
CA ASP A 237 -28.11 -24.17 8.11
C ASP A 237 -28.72 -23.85 9.48
N PHE A 238 -29.79 -23.09 9.44
CA PHE A 238 -30.62 -22.77 10.62
C PHE A 238 -32.09 -22.61 10.22
N LYS A 239 -32.99 -22.52 11.20
CA LYS A 239 -34.34 -22.01 11.02
C LYS A 239 -34.41 -20.54 11.42
N ALA A 240 -34.95 -19.68 10.57
CA ALA A 240 -34.96 -18.22 10.78
C ALA A 240 -35.56 -17.80 12.13
N LYS A 241 -36.61 -18.47 12.59
CA LYS A 241 -37.20 -18.18 13.91
C LYS A 241 -36.26 -18.52 15.07
N GLU A 242 -35.49 -19.61 14.93
CA GLU A 242 -34.57 -20.07 15.98
C GLU A 242 -33.33 -19.14 16.04
N ILE A 243 -32.74 -18.80 14.87
CA ILE A 243 -31.58 -17.93 14.80
C ILE A 243 -31.93 -16.51 15.26
N LYS A 244 -33.12 -15.99 14.90
CA LYS A 244 -33.55 -14.67 15.38
C LYS A 244 -33.57 -14.62 16.91
N ALA A 245 -34.16 -15.61 17.58
CA ALA A 245 -34.18 -15.65 19.04
C ALA A 245 -32.78 -15.72 19.66
N LYS A 246 -31.83 -16.43 19.03
CA LYS A 246 -30.43 -16.47 19.46
C LYS A 246 -29.74 -15.11 19.28
N ILE A 247 -29.99 -14.44 18.15
CA ILE A 247 -29.48 -13.07 17.91
C ILE A 247 -30.04 -12.09 18.93
N GLU A 248 -31.35 -12.09 19.16
CA GLU A 248 -31.99 -11.23 20.19
C GLU A 248 -31.37 -11.45 21.57
N ASN A 249 -31.10 -12.70 21.92
CA ASN A 249 -30.47 -13.04 23.21
C ASN A 249 -28.99 -12.57 23.27
N ALA A 250 -28.23 -12.77 22.22
CA ALA A 250 -26.81 -12.40 22.16
C ALA A 250 -26.62 -10.87 22.29
N PHE A 251 -27.51 -10.09 21.73
CA PHE A 251 -27.46 -8.62 21.79
C PHE A 251 -28.34 -8.02 22.89
N THR A 252 -28.71 -8.81 23.89
CA THR A 252 -29.48 -8.32 25.05
C THR A 252 -28.69 -7.23 25.80
N GLY A 253 -29.34 -6.10 26.05
CA GLY A 253 -28.72 -4.95 26.74
C GLY A 253 -27.98 -3.97 25.83
N TRP A 254 -27.78 -4.30 24.55
CA TRP A 254 -27.21 -3.32 23.60
C TRP A 254 -28.25 -2.27 23.24
N ALA A 255 -28.07 -1.07 23.80
CA ALA A 255 -29.03 0.02 23.68
C ALA A 255 -28.83 0.86 22.40
N PRO A 256 -29.91 1.26 21.73
CA PRO A 256 -29.81 2.21 20.62
C PRO A 256 -29.40 3.59 21.08
N ALA A 257 -28.74 4.36 20.21
CA ALA A 257 -28.34 5.73 20.45
C ALA A 257 -28.76 6.67 19.32
N VAL A 258 -28.78 7.96 19.60
CA VAL A 258 -28.86 9.00 18.57
C VAL A 258 -27.46 9.24 18.05
N ILE A 259 -27.22 8.94 16.77
CA ILE A 259 -25.92 9.07 16.15
C ILE A 259 -25.90 10.31 15.28
N GLU A 260 -25.03 11.25 15.62
CA GLU A 260 -24.79 12.45 14.81
C GLU A 260 -23.66 12.17 13.82
N PHE A 261 -24.01 11.95 12.56
CA PHE A 261 -23.02 11.84 11.50
C PHE A 261 -22.55 13.23 11.05
N PRO A 262 -21.25 13.41 10.79
CA PRO A 262 -20.78 14.58 10.06
C PRO A 262 -21.49 14.66 8.69
N PRO A 263 -21.66 15.85 8.12
CA PRO A 263 -22.14 15.96 6.74
C PRO A 263 -21.27 15.14 5.80
N LYS A 264 -21.91 14.44 4.84
CA LYS A 264 -21.14 13.73 3.81
C LYS A 264 -20.25 14.72 3.06
N PRO A 265 -18.99 14.36 2.79
CA PRO A 265 -18.09 15.20 2.00
C PRO A 265 -18.70 15.49 0.64
N GLN A 266 -18.66 16.75 0.23
CA GLN A 266 -19.08 17.14 -1.11
C GLN A 266 -17.91 16.97 -2.06
N VAL A 267 -18.14 16.35 -3.21
CA VAL A 267 -17.14 16.26 -4.27
C VAL A 267 -17.24 17.50 -5.13
N GLU A 268 -16.23 18.36 -5.07
CA GLU A 268 -16.07 19.52 -5.93
C GLU A 268 -15.07 19.16 -7.04
N TYR A 269 -15.48 19.22 -8.30
CA TYR A 269 -14.61 18.87 -9.43
C TYR A 269 -14.70 19.92 -10.53
N GLU A 270 -13.55 20.40 -10.95
CA GLU A 270 -13.41 21.31 -12.09
C GLU A 270 -12.95 20.55 -13.34
N TYR A 271 -13.76 20.57 -14.39
CA TYR A 271 -13.40 19.94 -15.65
C TYR A 271 -12.32 20.75 -16.37
N LYS A 272 -11.12 20.23 -16.44
CA LYS A 272 -9.97 20.81 -17.15
C LYS A 272 -9.11 19.70 -17.77
N PHE A 273 -8.47 20.01 -18.89
CA PHE A 273 -7.44 19.14 -19.44
C PHE A 273 -6.12 19.39 -18.71
N SER A 274 -5.46 18.33 -18.27
CA SER A 274 -4.10 18.43 -17.73
C SER A 274 -3.30 17.17 -17.99
N VAL A 275 -1.98 17.33 -18.06
CA VAL A 275 -1.01 16.23 -18.14
C VAL A 275 -0.20 16.24 -16.87
N ASN A 276 -0.29 15.16 -16.10
CA ASN A 276 0.39 14.97 -14.83
C ASN A 276 1.40 13.84 -14.99
N PHE A 277 2.55 13.97 -14.35
CA PHE A 277 3.65 13.04 -14.49
C PHE A 277 4.27 12.70 -13.16
N ILE A 278 4.60 11.41 -12.98
CA ILE A 278 5.38 10.91 -11.85
C ILE A 278 6.58 10.16 -12.44
N GLU A 279 7.77 10.63 -12.09
CA GLU A 279 9.00 9.94 -12.46
C GLU A 279 9.18 8.65 -11.65
N LYS A 280 9.41 7.55 -12.36
CA LYS A 280 9.73 6.24 -11.78
C LYS A 280 10.87 5.61 -12.61
N PRO A 281 12.13 5.86 -12.25
CA PRO A 281 13.29 5.52 -13.08
C PRO A 281 13.60 4.00 -13.13
N ASP A 282 13.09 3.24 -12.17
CA ASP A 282 13.33 1.79 -12.01
C ASP A 282 12.36 0.90 -12.80
N VAL A 283 11.52 1.49 -13.68
CA VAL A 283 10.55 0.75 -14.49
C VAL A 283 10.88 0.82 -16.00
N ASN A 284 10.46 -0.21 -16.73
CA ASN A 284 10.59 -0.28 -18.20
C ASN A 284 9.25 -0.20 -18.94
N GLN A 285 8.20 0.11 -18.23
CA GLN A 285 6.85 0.30 -18.74
C GLN A 285 6.26 1.57 -18.15
N SER A 286 5.41 2.23 -18.92
CA SER A 286 4.61 3.35 -18.46
C SER A 286 3.22 2.89 -18.04
N TRP A 287 2.73 3.46 -16.95
CA TRP A 287 1.36 3.32 -16.54
C TRP A 287 0.60 4.62 -16.81
N ILE A 288 -0.43 4.53 -17.61
CA ILE A 288 -1.22 5.67 -18.07
C ILE A 288 -2.62 5.53 -17.50
N LEU A 289 -3.08 6.53 -16.76
CA LEU A 289 -4.48 6.71 -16.41
C LEU A 289 -4.97 8.01 -17.06
N MET A 290 -6.15 7.99 -17.65
CA MET A 290 -6.80 9.22 -18.12
C MET A 290 -8.30 9.16 -17.88
N GLY A 291 -8.86 10.27 -17.40
CA GLY A 291 -10.28 10.32 -17.07
C GLY A 291 -10.68 11.60 -16.37
N HIS A 292 -11.79 11.54 -15.71
CA HIS A 292 -12.39 12.62 -14.93
C HIS A 292 -13.40 12.07 -13.91
N ILE A 293 -14.05 12.93 -13.15
CA ILE A 293 -15.12 12.51 -12.26
C ILE A 293 -16.20 11.73 -13.02
N GLY A 294 -16.67 10.64 -12.45
CA GLY A 294 -17.71 9.78 -13.01
C GLY A 294 -19.12 10.18 -12.55
N GLY A 295 -19.92 9.21 -12.17
CA GLY A 295 -21.32 9.45 -11.84
C GLY A 295 -21.84 8.66 -10.63
N LEU A 296 -23.17 8.62 -10.52
CA LEU A 296 -23.89 7.87 -9.49
C LEU A 296 -24.63 6.70 -10.12
N LYS A 297 -24.75 5.60 -9.39
CA LYS A 297 -25.58 4.43 -9.77
C LYS A 297 -27.07 4.78 -9.92
N SER A 298 -27.52 5.84 -9.25
CA SER A 298 -28.89 6.37 -9.39
C SER A 298 -29.16 7.14 -10.68
N SER A 299 -28.10 7.42 -11.49
CA SER A 299 -28.25 8.11 -12.75
C SER A 299 -29.15 7.33 -13.72
N PRO A 300 -30.10 7.98 -14.42
CA PRO A 300 -30.89 7.34 -15.46
C PRO A 300 -30.05 6.82 -16.62
N HIS A 301 -28.86 7.37 -16.85
CA HIS A 301 -27.90 6.93 -17.86
C HIS A 301 -27.08 5.71 -17.44
N TYR A 302 -27.13 5.28 -16.17
CA TYR A 302 -26.25 4.24 -15.66
C TYR A 302 -26.28 2.94 -16.47
N PRO A 303 -27.42 2.40 -16.92
CA PRO A 303 -27.43 1.21 -17.79
C PRO A 303 -26.75 1.43 -19.14
N ALA A 304 -26.93 2.60 -19.75
CA ALA A 304 -26.28 2.95 -21.02
C ALA A 304 -24.76 3.17 -20.84
N LEU A 305 -24.33 3.72 -19.71
CA LEU A 305 -22.92 3.90 -19.36
C LEU A 305 -22.21 2.57 -19.11
N ILE A 306 -22.89 1.56 -18.54
CA ILE A 306 -22.39 0.19 -18.46
C ILE A 306 -22.07 -0.36 -19.85
N VAL A 307 -23.01 -0.25 -20.78
CA VAL A 307 -22.85 -0.72 -22.17
C VAL A 307 -21.77 0.08 -22.89
N MET A 308 -21.78 1.38 -22.76
CA MET A 308 -20.75 2.29 -23.30
C MET A 308 -19.36 1.87 -22.84
N ASN A 309 -19.17 1.69 -21.55
CA ASN A 309 -17.87 1.32 -20.98
C ASN A 309 -17.40 -0.05 -21.45
N GLN A 310 -18.31 -1.02 -21.58
CA GLN A 310 -18.00 -2.35 -22.13
C GLN A 310 -17.45 -2.24 -23.57
N ILE A 311 -18.08 -1.40 -24.41
CA ILE A 311 -17.65 -1.16 -25.79
C ILE A 311 -16.31 -0.44 -25.80
N LEU A 312 -16.18 0.67 -25.08
CA LEU A 312 -14.95 1.46 -25.03
C LEU A 312 -13.75 0.59 -24.58
N SER A 313 -13.91 -0.14 -23.49
CA SER A 313 -12.81 -0.92 -22.91
C SER A 313 -12.39 -2.09 -23.80
N PHE A 314 -13.35 -2.91 -24.26
CA PHE A 314 -13.02 -4.19 -24.91
C PHE A 314 -13.04 -4.15 -26.44
N ASP A 315 -14.02 -3.45 -27.03
CA ASP A 315 -14.15 -3.43 -28.49
C ASP A 315 -13.35 -2.30 -29.16
N ARG A 316 -12.94 -1.29 -28.40
CA ARG A 316 -12.14 -0.17 -28.92
C ARG A 316 -10.74 -0.17 -28.35
N LEU A 317 -10.54 0.16 -27.07
CA LEU A 317 -9.20 0.26 -26.47
C LEU A 317 -8.41 -1.05 -26.52
N PHE A 318 -8.96 -2.14 -25.96
CA PHE A 318 -8.27 -3.43 -25.94
C PHE A 318 -8.01 -3.95 -27.35
N LYS A 319 -9.00 -3.89 -28.24
CA LYS A 319 -8.87 -4.39 -29.59
C LYS A 319 -7.84 -3.61 -30.41
N ARG A 320 -7.82 -2.27 -30.29
CA ARG A 320 -6.88 -1.43 -31.02
C ARG A 320 -5.48 -1.48 -30.41
N ILE A 321 -5.34 -1.18 -29.12
CA ILE A 321 -4.02 -1.04 -28.47
C ILE A 321 -3.35 -2.39 -28.29
N ARG A 322 -4.06 -3.39 -27.76
CA ARG A 322 -3.46 -4.71 -27.47
C ARG A 322 -3.48 -5.65 -28.66
N SER A 323 -4.64 -5.81 -29.34
CA SER A 323 -4.79 -6.86 -30.34
C SER A 323 -4.24 -6.46 -31.71
N ALA A 324 -4.46 -5.20 -32.15
CA ALA A 324 -4.06 -4.73 -33.45
C ALA A 324 -2.62 -4.17 -33.44
N GLU A 325 -2.28 -3.32 -32.48
CA GLU A 325 -0.98 -2.63 -32.41
C GLU A 325 0.06 -3.38 -31.54
N GLY A 326 -0.40 -4.25 -30.61
CA GLY A 326 0.50 -5.00 -29.73
C GLY A 326 1.29 -4.15 -28.73
N LEU A 327 0.75 -2.98 -28.35
CA LEU A 327 1.47 -1.99 -27.54
C LEU A 327 1.42 -2.31 -26.06
N ALA A 328 0.33 -2.89 -25.56
CA ALA A 328 0.08 -3.04 -24.13
C ALA A 328 -0.33 -4.45 -23.73
N TYR A 329 0.10 -4.88 -22.54
CA TYR A 329 -0.40 -6.10 -21.90
C TYR A 329 -1.73 -5.85 -21.18
N HIS A 330 -1.83 -4.73 -20.47
CA HIS A 330 -3.04 -4.32 -19.75
C HIS A 330 -3.57 -3.02 -20.34
N VAL A 331 -4.83 -3.06 -20.80
CA VAL A 331 -5.56 -1.91 -21.31
C VAL A 331 -7.06 -2.11 -21.10
N GLY A 332 -7.75 -1.04 -20.71
CA GLY A 332 -9.18 -1.06 -20.45
C GLY A 332 -9.68 0.26 -19.91
N GLY A 333 -10.75 0.21 -19.14
CA GLY A 333 -11.30 1.36 -18.45
C GLY A 333 -12.54 1.03 -17.65
N ALA A 334 -12.93 1.95 -16.80
CA ALA A 334 -14.16 1.86 -16.02
C ALA A 334 -14.88 3.22 -16.02
N TYR A 335 -16.19 3.19 -16.18
CA TYR A 335 -17.04 4.33 -15.80
C TYR A 335 -17.51 4.08 -14.37
N GLY A 336 -16.76 4.65 -13.40
CA GLY A 336 -17.10 4.56 -11.99
C GLY A 336 -18.39 5.29 -11.69
N ALA A 337 -19.28 4.60 -11.00
CA ALA A 337 -20.51 5.16 -10.47
C ALA A 337 -20.75 4.53 -9.09
N ASP A 338 -20.79 5.38 -8.06
CA ASP A 338 -21.00 4.91 -6.71
C ASP A 338 -22.40 5.19 -6.19
N PHE A 339 -22.72 4.72 -5.00
CA PHE A 339 -24.09 4.78 -4.47
C PHE A 339 -24.46 6.18 -4.00
N ASP A 340 -23.53 6.91 -3.38
CA ASP A 340 -23.78 8.17 -2.67
C ASP A 340 -22.83 9.32 -2.98
N HIS A 341 -21.77 9.06 -3.74
CA HIS A 341 -20.88 10.07 -4.31
C HIS A 341 -20.49 9.71 -5.73
N PRO A 342 -20.04 10.66 -6.57
CA PRO A 342 -19.61 10.35 -7.92
C PRO A 342 -18.34 9.49 -7.91
N GLY A 343 -18.35 8.37 -8.62
CA GLY A 343 -17.15 7.56 -8.86
C GLY A 343 -16.20 8.22 -9.86
N VAL A 344 -15.21 7.48 -10.37
CA VAL A 344 -14.21 7.98 -11.33
C VAL A 344 -14.37 7.29 -12.69
N PHE A 345 -14.53 8.06 -13.76
CA PHE A 345 -14.31 7.55 -15.11
C PHE A 345 -12.83 7.54 -15.40
N TYR A 346 -12.29 6.38 -15.78
CA TYR A 346 -10.91 6.29 -16.24
C TYR A 346 -10.72 5.26 -17.36
N SER A 347 -9.73 5.52 -18.20
CA SER A 347 -9.12 4.55 -19.11
C SER A 347 -7.68 4.31 -18.69
N ILE A 348 -7.22 3.07 -18.76
CA ILE A 348 -5.91 2.62 -18.31
C ILE A 348 -5.15 1.96 -19.44
N CYS A 349 -3.84 2.18 -19.50
CA CYS A 349 -2.93 1.49 -20.39
C CYS A 349 -1.57 1.28 -19.73
N GLN A 350 -1.13 0.03 -19.60
CA GLN A 350 0.22 -0.32 -19.22
C GLN A 350 0.98 -0.74 -20.49
N THR A 351 1.86 0.13 -20.97
CA THR A 351 2.56 -0.04 -22.25
C THR A 351 4.08 -0.01 -22.04
N LYS A 352 4.82 -0.40 -23.07
CA LYS A 352 6.27 -0.16 -23.11
C LYS A 352 6.55 1.34 -23.11
N SER A 353 7.58 1.78 -22.41
CA SER A 353 7.94 3.20 -22.32
C SER A 353 8.08 3.85 -23.72
N GLN A 354 8.64 3.12 -24.73
CA GLN A 354 8.81 3.58 -26.10
C GLN A 354 7.50 3.69 -26.91
N SER A 355 6.35 3.58 -26.29
CA SER A 355 5.04 3.69 -26.94
C SER A 355 4.06 4.52 -26.11
N THR A 356 4.54 5.30 -25.14
CA THR A 356 3.73 6.02 -24.16
C THR A 356 2.84 7.06 -24.79
N VAL A 357 3.40 8.00 -25.53
CA VAL A 357 2.65 9.11 -26.14
C VAL A 357 1.76 8.60 -27.26
N TYR A 358 2.24 7.65 -28.06
CA TYR A 358 1.45 7.01 -29.10
C TYR A 358 0.21 6.30 -28.54
N ALA A 359 0.35 5.55 -27.43
CA ALA A 359 -0.78 4.90 -26.76
C ALA A 359 -1.79 5.92 -26.22
N ILE A 360 -1.32 7.03 -25.61
CA ILE A 360 -2.16 8.14 -25.15
C ILE A 360 -2.99 8.70 -26.32
N GLY A 361 -2.36 8.92 -27.48
CA GLY A 361 -3.06 9.41 -28.68
C GLY A 361 -4.22 8.49 -29.10
N ILE A 362 -3.99 7.17 -29.12
CA ILE A 362 -5.04 6.19 -29.42
C ILE A 362 -6.17 6.23 -28.37
N MET A 363 -5.81 6.32 -27.08
CA MET A 363 -6.82 6.39 -26.01
C MET A 363 -7.70 7.62 -26.15
N LEU A 364 -7.12 8.79 -26.43
CA LEU A 364 -7.84 10.04 -26.65
C LEU A 364 -8.79 9.93 -27.86
N GLU A 365 -8.31 9.41 -28.99
CA GLU A 365 -9.12 9.20 -30.20
C GLU A 365 -10.34 8.29 -29.93
N GLU A 366 -10.17 7.18 -29.20
CA GLU A 366 -11.29 6.26 -28.95
C GLU A 366 -12.29 6.81 -27.92
N ILE A 367 -11.83 7.61 -26.93
CA ILE A 367 -12.73 8.30 -25.99
C ILE A 367 -13.50 9.42 -26.71
N GLU A 368 -12.88 10.18 -27.60
CA GLU A 368 -13.56 11.18 -28.42
C GLU A 368 -14.60 10.52 -29.34
N ARG A 369 -14.18 9.50 -30.06
CA ARG A 369 -15.00 8.79 -31.04
C ARG A 369 -16.28 8.20 -30.44
N ILE A 370 -16.26 7.67 -29.21
CA ILE A 370 -17.47 7.11 -28.59
C ILE A 370 -18.48 8.19 -28.21
N THR A 371 -18.05 9.46 -28.13
CA THR A 371 -18.94 10.61 -27.90
C THR A 371 -19.47 11.21 -29.20
N GLU A 372 -18.89 10.88 -30.34
CA GLU A 372 -19.25 11.50 -31.63
C GLU A 372 -20.11 10.60 -32.52
N GLU A 373 -19.80 9.30 -32.54
CA GLU A 373 -20.37 8.31 -33.44
C GLU A 373 -21.23 7.27 -32.69
N GLU A 374 -22.36 6.91 -33.31
CA GLU A 374 -23.12 5.74 -32.83
C GLU A 374 -22.27 4.47 -32.92
N VAL A 375 -22.39 3.64 -31.91
CA VAL A 375 -21.80 2.29 -31.91
C VAL A 375 -22.45 1.41 -32.97
N THR A 376 -21.75 0.42 -33.48
CA THR A 376 -22.31 -0.53 -34.43
C THR A 376 -23.29 -1.51 -33.77
N ASP A 377 -24.21 -2.10 -34.55
CA ASP A 377 -25.11 -3.13 -34.05
C ASP A 377 -24.36 -4.32 -33.44
N ALA A 378 -23.19 -4.65 -34.00
CA ALA A 378 -22.35 -5.74 -33.50
C ALA A 378 -21.70 -5.40 -32.16
N GLU A 379 -21.20 -4.19 -31.97
CA GLU A 379 -20.64 -3.72 -30.69
C GLU A 379 -21.73 -3.71 -29.61
N LEU A 380 -22.91 -3.14 -29.91
CA LEU A 380 -24.04 -3.09 -28.99
C LEU A 380 -24.48 -4.48 -28.57
N ALA A 381 -24.70 -5.38 -29.53
CA ALA A 381 -25.15 -6.75 -29.24
C ALA A 381 -24.13 -7.50 -28.37
N LYS A 382 -22.84 -7.43 -28.75
CA LYS A 382 -21.77 -8.10 -28.00
C LYS A 382 -21.63 -7.55 -26.57
N ALA A 383 -21.70 -6.24 -26.35
CA ALA A 383 -21.62 -5.63 -25.02
C ALA A 383 -22.80 -6.04 -24.14
N LYS A 384 -24.01 -6.01 -24.68
CA LYS A 384 -25.22 -6.48 -23.98
C LYS A 384 -25.13 -7.97 -23.65
N ASP A 385 -24.76 -8.81 -24.62
CA ASP A 385 -24.61 -10.25 -24.41
C ASP A 385 -23.53 -10.55 -23.33
N SER A 386 -22.41 -9.83 -23.33
CA SER A 386 -21.37 -9.96 -22.33
C SER A 386 -21.90 -9.67 -20.92
N TYR A 387 -22.60 -8.54 -20.74
CA TYR A 387 -23.19 -8.17 -19.45
C TYR A 387 -24.26 -9.18 -19.00
N LEU A 388 -25.18 -9.56 -19.91
CA LEU A 388 -26.30 -10.45 -19.58
C LEU A 388 -25.85 -11.88 -19.28
N ASN A 389 -24.83 -12.37 -20.00
CA ASN A 389 -24.26 -13.69 -19.74
C ASN A 389 -23.48 -13.74 -18.42
N SER A 390 -22.78 -12.67 -18.06
CA SER A 390 -22.10 -12.56 -16.76
C SER A 390 -23.06 -12.27 -15.60
N PHE A 391 -24.30 -11.86 -15.88
CA PHE A 391 -25.26 -11.46 -14.84
C PHE A 391 -25.54 -12.57 -13.83
N VAL A 392 -25.50 -13.83 -14.24
CA VAL A 392 -25.70 -14.99 -13.36
C VAL A 392 -24.69 -15.04 -12.21
N PHE A 393 -23.45 -14.61 -12.43
CA PHE A 393 -22.40 -14.59 -11.41
C PHE A 393 -22.69 -13.64 -10.25
N ASN A 394 -23.64 -12.73 -10.41
CA ASN A 394 -24.13 -11.90 -9.29
C ASN A 394 -24.92 -12.69 -8.24
N PHE A 395 -25.18 -13.96 -8.47
CA PHE A 395 -26.02 -14.81 -7.63
C PHE A 395 -25.35 -16.16 -7.34
N ASP A 396 -24.03 -16.22 -7.48
CA ASP A 396 -23.22 -17.44 -7.29
C ASP A 396 -23.31 -17.99 -5.88
N SER A 397 -23.40 -17.09 -4.89
CA SER A 397 -23.44 -17.45 -3.48
C SER A 397 -24.53 -16.70 -2.71
N LYS A 398 -24.97 -17.28 -1.60
CA LYS A 398 -25.85 -16.60 -0.66
C LYS A 398 -25.16 -15.36 -0.07
N ALA A 399 -23.88 -15.46 0.21
CA ALA A 399 -23.06 -14.36 0.71
C ALA A 399 -23.13 -13.10 -0.18
N GLU A 400 -23.01 -13.26 -1.51
CA GLU A 400 -23.11 -12.14 -2.46
C GLU A 400 -24.50 -11.53 -2.50
N ILE A 401 -25.53 -12.37 -2.51
CA ILE A 401 -26.93 -11.91 -2.52
C ILE A 401 -27.20 -11.10 -1.25
N VAL A 402 -26.86 -11.66 -0.09
CA VAL A 402 -27.07 -11.02 1.21
C VAL A 402 -26.28 -9.72 1.32
N SER A 403 -24.98 -9.74 0.97
CA SER A 403 -24.13 -8.55 1.01
C SER A 403 -24.67 -7.42 0.13
N ARG A 404 -25.22 -7.74 -1.03
CA ARG A 404 -25.85 -6.76 -1.92
C ARG A 404 -27.12 -6.18 -1.33
N LEU A 405 -27.95 -7.00 -0.71
CA LEU A 405 -29.18 -6.52 -0.03
C LEU A 405 -28.84 -5.62 1.17
N MET A 406 -27.81 -6.00 1.95
CA MET A 406 -27.28 -5.14 3.03
C MET A 406 -26.82 -3.80 2.49
N GLN A 407 -26.07 -3.79 1.38
CA GLN A 407 -25.59 -2.58 0.72
C GLN A 407 -26.74 -1.73 0.20
N TYR A 408 -27.75 -2.32 -0.43
CA TYR A 408 -28.95 -1.57 -0.86
C TYR A 408 -29.71 -0.97 0.32
N ALA A 409 -29.86 -1.73 1.41
CA ALA A 409 -30.47 -1.22 2.63
C ALA A 409 -29.64 -0.08 3.28
N TYR A 410 -28.31 -0.17 3.21
CA TYR A 410 -27.40 0.83 3.73
C TYR A 410 -27.51 2.17 2.97
N TYR A 411 -27.56 2.12 1.63
CA TYR A 411 -27.64 3.30 0.75
C TYR A 411 -29.08 3.67 0.36
N GLU A 412 -30.09 3.01 0.93
CA GLU A 412 -31.53 3.26 0.69
C GLU A 412 -31.94 3.03 -0.78
N TYR A 413 -31.28 2.09 -1.45
CA TYR A 413 -31.66 1.62 -2.78
C TYR A 413 -32.74 0.52 -2.69
N ALA A 414 -33.54 0.40 -3.76
CA ALA A 414 -34.53 -0.67 -3.84
C ALA A 414 -33.85 -2.05 -3.90
N SER A 415 -34.40 -3.05 -3.21
CA SER A 415 -33.86 -4.41 -3.17
C SER A 415 -33.74 -5.09 -4.54
N ASP A 416 -34.56 -4.65 -5.53
CA ASP A 416 -34.55 -5.12 -6.91
C ASP A 416 -33.66 -4.26 -7.85
N PHE A 417 -32.83 -3.37 -7.32
CA PHE A 417 -32.02 -2.43 -8.10
C PHE A 417 -31.19 -3.12 -9.18
N ILE A 418 -30.55 -4.26 -8.87
CA ILE A 418 -29.76 -4.99 -9.86
C ILE A 418 -30.61 -5.52 -11.02
N ASN A 419 -31.85 -5.97 -10.74
CA ASN A 419 -32.77 -6.44 -11.77
C ASN A 419 -33.28 -5.28 -12.65
N ARG A 420 -33.53 -4.11 -12.06
CA ARG A 420 -33.87 -2.88 -12.81
C ARG A 420 -32.71 -2.45 -13.70
N THR A 421 -31.47 -2.50 -13.21
CA THR A 421 -30.27 -2.23 -14.00
C THR A 421 -30.16 -3.21 -15.17
N LYS A 422 -30.35 -4.52 -14.93
CA LYS A 422 -30.38 -5.54 -15.98
C LYS A 422 -31.39 -5.23 -17.06
N MET A 423 -32.64 -4.96 -16.67
CA MET A 423 -33.70 -4.59 -17.63
C MET A 423 -33.37 -3.29 -18.39
N GLY A 424 -32.71 -2.34 -17.71
CA GLY A 424 -32.19 -1.15 -18.34
C GLY A 424 -31.19 -1.50 -19.44
N VAL A 425 -30.17 -2.31 -19.15
CA VAL A 425 -29.17 -2.77 -20.14
C VAL A 425 -29.81 -3.54 -21.30
N GLU A 426 -30.79 -4.40 -21.05
CA GLU A 426 -31.54 -5.13 -22.10
C GLU A 426 -32.19 -4.17 -23.11
N ASN A 427 -32.65 -3.01 -22.67
CA ASN A 427 -33.37 -2.04 -23.49
C ASN A 427 -32.49 -0.96 -24.10
N VAL A 428 -31.19 -0.85 -23.73
CA VAL A 428 -30.27 0.16 -24.27
C VAL A 428 -30.19 0.07 -25.79
N THR A 429 -30.32 1.22 -26.43
CA THR A 429 -30.15 1.42 -27.88
C THR A 429 -28.82 2.07 -28.21
N LYS A 430 -28.43 2.13 -29.49
CA LYS A 430 -27.22 2.85 -29.95
C LYS A 430 -27.30 4.33 -29.63
N SER A 431 -28.48 4.92 -29.81
CA SER A 431 -28.73 6.32 -29.47
C SER A 431 -28.58 6.60 -27.99
N ASP A 432 -29.03 5.67 -27.10
CA ASP A 432 -28.85 5.82 -25.67
C ASP A 432 -27.37 5.78 -25.27
N VAL A 433 -26.57 4.91 -25.90
CA VAL A 433 -25.11 4.84 -25.68
C VAL A 433 -24.45 6.15 -26.07
N LEU A 434 -24.76 6.67 -27.27
CA LEU A 434 -24.21 7.93 -27.76
C LEU A 434 -24.64 9.12 -26.88
N GLN A 435 -25.90 9.18 -26.49
CA GLN A 435 -26.39 10.22 -25.59
C GLN A 435 -25.72 10.15 -24.23
N ALA A 436 -25.64 8.97 -23.63
CA ALA A 436 -24.96 8.77 -22.35
C ALA A 436 -23.48 9.17 -22.42
N ALA A 437 -22.78 8.80 -23.51
CA ALA A 437 -21.40 9.21 -23.72
C ALA A 437 -21.26 10.73 -23.82
N LYS A 438 -22.08 11.41 -24.65
CA LYS A 438 -22.07 12.89 -24.83
C LYS A 438 -22.35 13.65 -23.55
N GLU A 439 -23.27 13.15 -22.72
CA GLU A 439 -23.67 13.84 -21.51
C GLU A 439 -22.72 13.61 -20.33
N ASN A 440 -21.99 12.48 -20.32
CA ASN A 440 -21.19 12.07 -19.16
C ASN A 440 -19.69 12.04 -19.42
N LEU A 441 -19.22 12.04 -20.67
CA LEU A 441 -17.79 12.12 -20.97
C LEU A 441 -17.41 13.51 -21.46
N ARG A 442 -16.17 13.91 -21.17
CA ARG A 442 -15.59 15.20 -21.57
C ARG A 442 -14.18 14.96 -22.13
N PRO A 443 -14.07 14.50 -23.40
CA PRO A 443 -12.77 14.18 -24.00
C PRO A 443 -11.78 15.33 -24.00
N ASP A 444 -12.28 16.58 -24.10
CA ASP A 444 -11.50 17.81 -24.06
C ASP A 444 -11.10 18.26 -22.63
N LYS A 445 -11.49 17.53 -21.59
CA LYS A 445 -11.29 17.88 -20.18
C LYS A 445 -10.74 16.71 -19.34
N LEU A 446 -10.00 15.82 -19.98
CA LEU A 446 -9.42 14.67 -19.30
C LEU A 446 -8.21 15.08 -18.47
N GLN A 447 -8.11 14.49 -17.30
CA GLN A 447 -6.88 14.43 -16.52
C GLN A 447 -6.08 13.23 -17.03
N ILE A 448 -4.83 13.44 -17.41
CA ILE A 448 -3.91 12.38 -17.81
C ILE A 448 -2.85 12.27 -16.74
N LEU A 449 -2.62 11.08 -16.22
CA LEU A 449 -1.51 10.75 -15.34
C LEU A 449 -0.65 9.70 -16.01
N VAL A 450 0.65 9.98 -16.10
CA VAL A 450 1.66 9.05 -16.60
C VAL A 450 2.66 8.79 -15.49
N VAL A 451 2.88 7.52 -15.17
CA VAL A 451 3.95 7.08 -14.28
C VAL A 451 4.95 6.29 -15.09
N GLY A 452 6.23 6.65 -15.05
CA GLY A 452 7.24 5.97 -15.85
C GLY A 452 8.57 6.70 -15.92
N LYS A 453 9.43 6.23 -16.83
CA LYS A 453 10.79 6.76 -17.04
C LYS A 453 10.82 7.63 -18.31
N PRO A 454 10.96 8.95 -18.19
CA PRO A 454 10.75 9.89 -19.30
C PRO A 454 11.81 9.77 -20.40
N GLU A 455 13.06 9.34 -20.09
CA GLU A 455 14.11 9.16 -21.08
C GLU A 455 13.82 8.05 -22.09
N ASP A 456 12.93 7.12 -21.73
CA ASP A 456 12.57 5.98 -22.57
C ASP A 456 11.28 6.22 -23.38
N PHE A 457 10.65 7.40 -23.30
CA PHE A 457 9.41 7.68 -24.04
C PHE A 457 9.67 7.90 -25.51
N ASP A 458 8.66 7.54 -26.33
CA ASP A 458 8.66 7.76 -27.79
C ASP A 458 8.69 9.25 -28.16
N GLU A 459 7.97 10.09 -27.40
CA GLU A 459 7.96 11.54 -27.53
C GLU A 459 7.87 12.18 -26.12
N PRO A 460 8.34 13.44 -25.95
CA PRO A 460 8.15 14.15 -24.68
C PRO A 460 6.68 14.38 -24.38
N LEU A 461 6.24 14.19 -23.13
CA LEU A 461 4.85 14.44 -22.71
C LEU A 461 4.38 15.87 -22.99
N SER A 462 5.30 16.83 -23.13
CA SER A 462 5.01 18.24 -23.45
C SER A 462 4.33 18.44 -24.82
N VAL A 463 4.35 17.45 -25.72
CA VAL A 463 3.58 17.51 -26.98
C VAL A 463 2.07 17.44 -26.73
N LEU A 464 1.64 16.91 -25.58
CA LEU A 464 0.24 16.83 -25.16
C LEU A 464 -0.24 18.12 -24.48
N GLY A 465 0.68 18.92 -23.92
CA GLY A 465 0.38 20.15 -23.17
C GLY A 465 1.41 20.44 -22.09
N ALA A 466 1.10 21.38 -21.21
CA ALA A 466 1.92 21.66 -20.04
C ALA A 466 1.90 20.43 -19.09
N VAL A 467 3.10 20.00 -18.67
CA VAL A 467 3.27 18.83 -17.79
C VAL A 467 3.41 19.31 -16.35
N HIS A 468 2.66 18.73 -15.45
CA HIS A 468 2.72 18.94 -14.01
C HIS A 468 3.39 17.73 -13.36
N GLU A 469 4.58 17.91 -12.84
CA GLU A 469 5.27 16.88 -12.09
C GLU A 469 4.67 16.74 -10.69
N ILE A 470 4.47 15.51 -10.26
CA ILE A 470 3.93 15.17 -8.94
C ILE A 470 5.05 14.49 -8.14
N ASP A 471 5.42 15.10 -7.02
CA ASP A 471 6.31 14.52 -6.05
C ASP A 471 5.55 13.50 -5.18
N ILE A 472 6.03 12.26 -5.17
CA ILE A 472 5.50 11.16 -4.35
C ILE A 472 6.39 10.82 -3.15
N THR A 473 7.35 11.68 -2.83
CA THR A 473 8.19 11.51 -1.64
C THR A 473 7.32 11.30 -0.40
N ILE A 474 7.64 10.27 0.36
CA ILE A 474 6.90 9.96 1.58
C ILE A 474 7.37 10.90 2.67
N PRO A 475 6.48 11.77 3.22
CA PRO A 475 6.87 12.64 4.32
C PRO A 475 7.24 11.80 5.54
N THR A 476 8.46 11.93 6.02
CA THR A 476 8.84 11.37 7.31
C THR A 476 8.50 12.40 8.41
N PRO A 477 7.99 11.97 9.57
CA PRO A 477 7.83 12.87 10.68
C PRO A 477 9.22 13.45 11.03
N GLU A 478 9.44 14.72 10.76
CA GLU A 478 10.49 15.43 11.46
C GLU A 478 9.98 15.57 12.89
N GLU A 479 10.71 15.03 13.88
CA GLU A 479 10.53 15.48 15.24
C GLU A 479 10.78 16.98 15.26
N GLU A 480 9.74 17.78 15.43
CA GLU A 480 9.87 19.23 15.53
C GLU A 480 10.79 19.52 16.72
N ALA A 481 12.05 19.81 16.42
CA ALA A 481 12.95 20.31 17.43
C ALA A 481 12.41 21.66 17.92
N PRO A 482 12.47 21.94 19.23
CA PRO A 482 12.06 23.24 19.76
C PRO A 482 12.72 24.37 18.97
N GLU A 483 12.02 25.49 18.81
CA GLU A 483 12.55 26.65 18.10
C GLU A 483 13.93 27.05 18.67
N ALA A 484 14.92 27.18 17.79
CA ALA A 484 16.28 27.47 18.20
C ALA A 484 16.40 28.89 18.77
N THR A 485 16.77 29.00 20.02
CA THR A 485 17.05 30.28 20.68
C THR A 485 18.56 30.57 20.67
N PRO A 486 18.98 31.85 20.77
CA PRO A 486 20.41 32.17 20.88
C PRO A 486 21.09 31.43 22.03
N GLU A 487 20.42 31.22 23.16
CA GLU A 487 20.95 30.50 24.33
C GLU A 487 21.12 29.00 24.02
N SER A 488 20.11 28.37 23.38
CA SER A 488 20.19 26.94 23.00
C SER A 488 21.29 26.69 21.97
N LEU A 489 21.53 27.62 21.05
CA LEU A 489 22.61 27.54 20.06
C LEU A 489 24.01 27.73 20.69
N GLU A 490 24.17 28.70 21.61
CA GLU A 490 25.42 28.89 22.35
C GLU A 490 25.73 27.66 23.21
N LYS A 491 24.76 27.15 23.96
CA LYS A 491 24.93 25.95 24.79
C LYS A 491 25.23 24.73 23.92
N GLY A 492 24.54 24.54 22.79
CA GLY A 492 24.76 23.41 21.88
C GLY A 492 26.20 23.40 21.32
N ARG A 493 26.71 24.57 20.89
CA ARG A 493 28.11 24.68 20.41
C ARG A 493 29.13 24.43 21.54
N ALA A 494 28.88 24.88 22.76
CA ALA A 494 29.72 24.60 23.91
C ALA A 494 29.78 23.08 24.19
N LEU A 495 28.64 22.41 24.23
CA LEU A 495 28.55 20.96 24.45
C LEU A 495 29.26 20.15 23.35
N LEU A 496 29.13 20.55 22.09
CA LEU A 496 29.88 19.91 20.97
C LEU A 496 31.39 20.09 21.14
N ALA A 497 31.84 21.30 21.56
CA ALA A 497 33.26 21.54 21.80
C ALA A 497 33.79 20.69 22.97
N GLU A 498 33.02 20.55 24.06
CA GLU A 498 33.35 19.66 25.19
C GLU A 498 33.47 18.20 24.76
N ALA A 499 32.54 17.72 23.92
CA ALA A 499 32.62 16.36 23.36
C ALA A 499 33.86 16.16 22.49
N VAL A 500 34.20 17.12 21.61
CA VAL A 500 35.41 17.09 20.78
C VAL A 500 36.66 17.01 21.66
N GLU A 501 36.74 17.84 22.71
CA GLU A 501 37.87 17.86 23.63
C GLU A 501 38.00 16.54 24.43
N ALA A 502 36.87 16.01 24.92
CA ALA A 502 36.83 14.72 25.67
C ALA A 502 37.27 13.53 24.80
N MET A 503 37.08 13.61 23.49
CA MET A 503 37.40 12.56 22.53
C MET A 503 38.78 12.72 21.85
N GLY A 504 39.59 13.73 22.21
CA GLY A 504 40.95 13.86 21.71
C GLY A 504 41.34 15.25 21.24
N GLY A 505 40.39 16.18 21.16
CA GLY A 505 40.60 17.57 20.79
C GLY A 505 40.54 17.83 19.28
N LEU A 506 40.13 19.04 18.91
CA LEU A 506 39.87 19.43 17.51
C LEU A 506 41.12 19.22 16.62
N ASN A 507 42.33 19.52 17.12
CA ASN A 507 43.55 19.35 16.33
C ASN A 507 43.82 17.90 15.95
N ALA A 508 43.49 16.93 16.82
CA ALA A 508 43.63 15.51 16.52
C ALA A 508 42.66 15.09 15.42
N PHE A 509 41.39 15.50 15.51
CA PHE A 509 40.41 15.23 14.45
C PHE A 509 40.76 15.90 13.12
N GLN A 510 41.20 17.15 13.12
CA GLN A 510 41.62 17.86 11.89
C GLN A 510 42.83 17.24 11.22
N ALA A 511 43.67 16.52 11.95
CA ALA A 511 44.82 15.80 11.41
C ALA A 511 44.45 14.50 10.70
N ILE A 512 43.21 14.02 10.80
CA ILE A 512 42.75 12.80 10.17
C ILE A 512 42.39 13.07 8.70
N ALA A 513 43.20 12.55 7.78
CA ALA A 513 42.92 12.61 6.36
C ALA A 513 42.12 11.41 5.84
N ASN A 514 42.31 10.26 6.47
CA ASN A 514 41.57 9.06 6.15
C ASN A 514 41.47 8.10 7.34
N MET A 515 40.48 7.23 7.29
CA MET A 515 40.27 6.18 8.26
C MET A 515 39.86 4.88 7.56
N LYS A 516 40.35 3.76 8.07
CA LYS A 516 39.95 2.42 7.63
C LYS A 516 39.64 1.58 8.85
N PHE A 517 38.50 0.85 8.82
CA PHE A 517 38.24 -0.11 9.87
C PHE A 517 37.63 -1.41 9.32
N GLU A 518 37.85 -2.49 10.03
CA GLU A 518 37.26 -3.80 9.79
C GLU A 518 36.34 -4.13 10.97
N SER A 519 35.13 -4.59 10.69
CA SER A 519 34.13 -4.88 11.71
C SER A 519 33.42 -6.21 11.47
N LYS A 520 32.96 -6.80 12.55
CA LYS A 520 31.97 -7.87 12.55
C LYS A 520 30.59 -7.25 12.67
N ILE A 521 29.67 -7.67 11.82
CA ILE A 521 28.30 -7.17 11.82
C ILE A 521 27.35 -8.32 12.13
N THR A 522 26.44 -8.09 13.05
CA THR A 522 25.30 -8.98 13.31
C THR A 522 24.03 -8.28 12.87
N ILE A 523 23.35 -8.82 11.86
CA ILE A 523 22.08 -8.30 11.31
C ILE A 523 20.94 -9.09 11.95
N PHE A 524 19.99 -8.41 12.58
CA PHE A 524 18.81 -9.03 13.18
C PHE A 524 17.70 -9.17 12.13
N ILE A 525 17.21 -10.40 11.95
CA ILE A 525 16.19 -10.71 10.95
C ILE A 525 14.81 -10.61 11.62
N PRO A 526 13.87 -9.85 11.07
CA PRO A 526 12.57 -9.58 11.70
C PRO A 526 11.69 -10.80 11.96
N GLN A 527 11.95 -11.90 11.26
CA GLN A 527 11.21 -13.18 11.43
C GLN A 527 11.88 -14.11 12.44
N GLY A 528 12.86 -13.60 13.17
CA GLY A 528 13.68 -14.33 14.12
C GLY A 528 14.99 -14.86 13.53
N GLY A 529 16.05 -14.81 14.34
CA GLY A 529 17.40 -15.21 13.97
C GLY A 529 18.33 -14.03 13.67
N THR A 530 19.60 -14.35 13.44
CA THR A 530 20.65 -13.38 13.13
C THR A 530 21.46 -13.83 11.92
N MET A 531 22.01 -12.89 11.18
CA MET A 531 22.95 -13.13 10.10
C MET A 531 24.29 -12.43 10.42
N GLU A 532 25.36 -13.19 10.39
CA GLU A 532 26.71 -12.66 10.61
C GLU A 532 27.30 -12.21 9.27
N ALA A 533 27.95 -11.04 9.29
CA ALA A 533 28.68 -10.48 8.16
C ALA A 533 29.98 -9.84 8.64
N THR A 534 30.88 -9.52 7.72
CA THR A 534 32.04 -8.68 7.99
C THR A 534 32.01 -7.47 7.06
N ALA A 535 32.38 -6.31 7.58
CA ALA A 535 32.52 -5.11 6.78
C ALA A 535 33.94 -4.56 6.86
N ARG A 536 34.37 -3.98 5.76
CA ARG A 536 35.55 -3.13 5.66
C ARG A 536 35.10 -1.78 5.17
N GLU A 537 35.37 -0.75 5.93
CA GLU A 537 35.05 0.62 5.56
C GLU A 537 36.32 1.43 5.41
N MET A 538 36.33 2.29 4.40
CA MET A 538 37.44 3.20 4.08
C MET A 538 36.87 4.57 3.77
N THR A 539 37.19 5.56 4.59
CA THR A 539 36.78 6.95 4.39
C THR A 539 38.00 7.80 4.12
N VAL A 540 37.95 8.59 3.06
CA VAL A 540 38.93 9.67 2.77
C VAL A 540 38.16 10.97 2.86
N TYR A 541 38.46 11.74 3.89
CA TYR A 541 37.74 12.97 4.20
C TYR A 541 38.07 14.08 3.20
N PRO A 542 37.10 14.94 2.81
CA PRO A 542 35.71 14.98 3.39
C PRO A 542 34.67 14.24 2.60
N ASP A 543 34.93 13.65 1.41
CA ASP A 543 33.89 13.35 0.43
C ASP A 543 33.97 11.95 -0.23
N LYS A 544 34.80 11.05 0.34
CA LYS A 544 34.91 9.69 -0.22
C LYS A 544 34.69 8.65 0.87
N ASN A 545 33.79 7.73 0.58
CA ASN A 545 33.54 6.56 1.42
C ASN A 545 33.41 5.30 0.55
N ARG A 546 34.03 4.21 1.00
CA ARG A 546 33.90 2.88 0.41
C ARG A 546 33.60 1.88 1.51
N THR A 547 32.48 1.16 1.35
CA THR A 547 32.04 0.10 2.26
C THR A 547 31.99 -1.22 1.51
N GLU A 548 32.69 -2.23 2.02
CA GLU A 548 32.71 -3.61 1.49
C GLU A 548 32.08 -4.53 2.53
N ILE A 549 30.91 -5.12 2.23
CA ILE A 549 30.19 -6.03 3.11
C ILE A 549 30.28 -7.45 2.55
N SER A 550 30.82 -8.36 3.32
CA SER A 550 30.88 -9.79 2.99
C SER A 550 29.79 -10.55 3.72
N LEU A 551 28.83 -11.03 2.96
CA LEU A 551 27.67 -11.80 3.40
C LEU A 551 27.89 -13.28 3.06
N PRO A 552 27.18 -14.24 3.70
CA PRO A 552 27.28 -15.67 3.40
C PRO A 552 27.02 -16.06 1.93
N PHE A 553 26.31 -15.20 1.20
CA PHE A 553 25.89 -15.43 -0.20
C PHE A 553 26.60 -14.52 -1.21
N GLY A 554 27.54 -13.69 -0.80
CA GLY A 554 28.29 -12.82 -1.72
C GLY A 554 28.83 -11.56 -1.06
N GLN A 555 29.59 -10.80 -1.82
CA GLN A 555 30.15 -9.52 -1.40
C GLN A 555 29.38 -8.37 -2.10
N MET A 556 29.15 -7.30 -1.34
CA MET A 556 28.60 -6.05 -1.83
C MET A 556 29.60 -4.93 -1.53
N ILE A 557 29.84 -4.08 -2.51
CA ILE A 557 30.72 -2.91 -2.38
C ILE A 557 29.90 -1.68 -2.75
N GLN A 558 29.92 -0.66 -1.91
CA GLN A 558 29.34 0.65 -2.21
C GLN A 558 30.43 1.70 -2.13
N VAL A 559 30.40 2.63 -3.08
CA VAL A 559 31.39 3.72 -3.15
C VAL A 559 30.68 5.04 -3.37
N LEU A 560 31.01 6.02 -2.54
CA LEU A 560 30.70 7.43 -2.71
C LEU A 560 31.98 8.18 -3.03
N ARG A 561 31.96 9.07 -4.04
CA ARG A 561 33.07 9.95 -4.42
C ARG A 561 32.52 11.28 -4.91
N GLY A 562 32.51 12.29 -4.03
CA GLY A 562 31.88 13.57 -4.32
C GLY A 562 30.39 13.37 -4.69
N ASP A 563 30.01 13.78 -5.90
CA ASP A 563 28.66 13.69 -6.44
C ASP A 563 28.35 12.37 -7.16
N GLN A 564 29.24 11.40 -7.10
CA GLN A 564 29.08 10.10 -7.76
C GLN A 564 28.97 8.97 -6.73
N ALA A 565 28.03 8.04 -6.95
CA ALA A 565 27.90 6.84 -6.14
C ALA A 565 27.56 5.61 -7.00
N TRP A 566 28.14 4.46 -6.65
CA TRP A 566 27.86 3.19 -7.32
C TRP A 566 27.95 2.00 -6.37
N ALA A 567 27.32 0.92 -6.73
CA ALA A 567 27.43 -0.35 -6.03
C ALA A 567 27.91 -1.47 -6.95
N THR A 568 28.72 -2.38 -6.39
CA THR A 568 29.19 -3.58 -7.09
C THR A 568 28.75 -4.81 -6.32
N GLY A 569 28.06 -5.72 -6.99
CA GLY A 569 27.55 -6.99 -6.43
C GLY A 569 27.68 -8.13 -7.42
N PRO A 570 27.04 -9.29 -7.18
CA PRO A 570 27.11 -10.45 -8.07
C PRO A 570 26.63 -10.20 -9.51
N GLN A 571 25.84 -9.15 -9.72
CA GLN A 571 25.31 -8.75 -11.03
C GLN A 571 26.19 -7.72 -11.76
N GLY A 572 27.32 -7.33 -11.18
CA GLY A 572 28.21 -6.32 -11.72
C GLY A 572 28.14 -5.00 -10.99
N THR A 573 28.68 -3.95 -11.63
CA THR A 573 28.71 -2.58 -11.10
C THR A 573 27.58 -1.76 -11.71
N GLN A 574 26.82 -1.05 -10.88
CA GLN A 574 25.70 -0.18 -11.25
C GLN A 574 25.85 1.18 -10.56
N ASP A 575 25.48 2.25 -11.26
CA ASP A 575 25.34 3.56 -10.64
C ASP A 575 24.15 3.53 -9.67
N LEU A 576 24.31 4.18 -8.52
CA LEU A 576 23.22 4.37 -7.56
C LEU A 576 22.37 5.56 -8.02
N ASP A 577 21.06 5.45 -7.80
CA ASP A 577 20.14 6.54 -8.07
C ASP A 577 20.37 7.73 -7.09
N GLU A 578 19.68 8.84 -7.35
CA GLU A 578 19.85 10.05 -6.54
C GLU A 578 19.46 9.84 -5.07
N SER A 579 18.43 9.06 -4.79
CA SER A 579 17.98 8.76 -3.43
C SER A 579 19.02 7.95 -2.67
N GLN A 580 19.55 6.89 -3.29
CA GLN A 580 20.59 6.04 -2.72
C GLN A 580 21.90 6.82 -2.50
N ARG A 581 22.27 7.68 -3.44
CA ARG A 581 23.42 8.56 -3.32
C ARG A 581 23.26 9.52 -2.13
N LYS A 582 22.09 10.17 -2.01
CA LYS A 582 21.78 11.05 -0.88
C LYS A 582 21.83 10.31 0.47
N ASP A 583 21.41 9.07 0.52
CA ASP A 583 21.51 8.26 1.75
C ASP A 583 22.97 8.02 2.17
N MET A 584 23.86 7.78 1.19
CA MET A 584 25.31 7.68 1.47
C MET A 584 25.89 9.02 1.93
N GLU A 585 25.49 10.14 1.34
CA GLU A 585 25.91 11.49 1.76
C GLU A 585 25.44 11.79 3.19
N LYS A 586 24.18 11.46 3.53
CA LYS A 586 23.66 11.55 4.90
C LYS A 586 24.42 10.67 5.88
N SER A 587 24.83 9.47 5.46
CA SER A 587 25.65 8.59 6.28
C SER A 587 27.03 9.21 6.55
N LEU A 588 27.65 9.76 5.51
CA LEU A 588 28.94 10.45 5.65
C LEU A 588 28.82 11.73 6.49
N PHE A 589 27.73 12.51 6.33
CA PHE A 589 27.45 13.66 7.20
C PHE A 589 27.43 13.27 8.68
N ARG A 590 26.88 12.10 9.04
CA ARG A 590 26.81 11.59 10.41
C ARG A 590 28.12 10.96 10.91
N ASP A 591 29.14 10.85 10.06
CA ASP A 591 30.45 10.35 10.50
C ASP A 591 31.00 11.24 11.58
N MET A 592 31.40 10.63 12.71
CA MET A 592 31.81 11.36 13.90
C MET A 592 33.09 12.18 13.68
N VAL A 593 34.04 11.65 12.88
CA VAL A 593 35.28 12.37 12.56
C VAL A 593 34.96 13.59 11.71
N LEU A 594 34.15 13.45 10.68
CA LEU A 594 33.76 14.56 9.81
C LEU A 594 32.96 15.64 10.57
N LEU A 595 32.04 15.27 11.42
CA LEU A 595 31.28 16.22 12.24
C LEU A 595 32.20 16.97 13.20
N PHE A 596 33.16 16.30 13.83
CA PHE A 596 34.08 16.92 14.76
C PHE A 596 35.09 17.81 14.05
N GLN A 597 35.55 17.42 12.85
CA GLN A 597 36.36 18.32 12.00
C GLN A 597 35.64 19.63 11.67
N ARG A 598 34.33 19.55 11.48
CA ARG A 598 33.43 20.66 11.15
C ARG A 598 32.85 21.37 12.38
N SER A 599 33.21 21.00 13.62
CA SER A 599 32.58 21.55 14.83
C SER A 599 32.68 23.07 14.96
N GLY A 600 33.65 23.70 14.32
CA GLY A 600 33.81 25.16 14.21
C GLY A 600 33.08 25.78 13.01
N ASP A 601 32.46 25.00 12.13
CA ASP A 601 31.76 25.48 10.94
C ASP A 601 30.48 26.24 11.32
N THR A 602 30.35 27.48 10.82
CA THR A 602 29.18 28.32 11.06
C THR A 602 27.95 27.89 10.26
N ALA A 603 28.13 27.11 9.20
CA ALA A 603 27.05 26.51 8.42
C ALA A 603 26.31 25.38 9.17
N LEU A 604 26.94 24.79 10.20
CA LEU A 604 26.25 23.83 11.07
C LEU A 604 25.42 24.56 12.13
N VAL A 605 24.15 24.25 12.21
CA VAL A 605 23.30 24.63 13.33
C VAL A 605 23.47 23.58 14.43
N VAL A 606 23.97 23.99 15.62
CA VAL A 606 24.13 23.09 16.76
C VAL A 606 23.28 23.63 17.91
N GLN A 607 22.22 22.93 18.27
CA GLN A 607 21.25 23.35 19.27
C GLN A 607 21.24 22.38 20.44
N SER A 608 21.28 22.88 21.68
CA SER A 608 20.98 22.08 22.87
C SER A 608 19.49 21.88 23.00
N LEU A 609 19.08 20.63 23.18
CA LEU A 609 17.67 20.25 23.45
C LEU A 609 17.39 20.02 24.95
N GLY A 610 18.46 20.07 25.79
CA GLY A 610 18.35 19.91 27.24
C GLY A 610 19.00 18.64 27.76
N GLU A 611 18.60 18.25 28.98
CA GLU A 611 19.10 17.02 29.63
C GLU A 611 18.07 15.89 29.47
N THR A 612 18.55 14.69 29.28
CA THR A 612 17.73 13.47 29.20
C THR A 612 18.44 12.31 29.92
N GLU A 613 17.80 11.15 29.99
CA GLU A 613 18.37 9.92 30.56
C GLU A 613 18.68 8.90 29.45
N VAL A 614 19.92 8.42 29.37
CA VAL A 614 20.35 7.37 28.43
C VAL A 614 20.94 6.23 29.24
N ALA A 615 20.36 5.04 29.16
CA ALA A 615 20.81 3.83 29.88
C ALA A 615 21.01 4.04 31.40
N GLY A 616 20.13 4.84 32.06
CA GLY A 616 20.19 5.11 33.49
C GLY A 616 21.22 6.17 33.91
N LYS A 617 21.75 6.93 32.95
CA LYS A 617 22.68 8.07 33.19
C LYS A 617 22.16 9.34 32.56
N THR A 618 22.44 10.47 33.20
CA THR A 618 22.10 11.78 32.65
C THR A 618 23.00 12.10 31.45
N ALA A 619 22.37 12.48 30.36
CA ALA A 619 23.04 12.93 29.13
C ALA A 619 22.53 14.32 28.70
N GLU A 620 23.39 15.12 28.09
CA GLU A 620 23.01 16.34 27.37
C GLU A 620 22.67 16.00 25.94
N GLU A 621 21.51 16.45 25.47
CA GLU A 621 21.03 16.21 24.10
C GLU A 621 21.34 17.44 23.21
N ILE A 622 21.99 17.20 22.06
CA ILE A 622 22.24 18.22 21.05
C ILE A 622 21.73 17.77 19.70
N LEU A 623 21.17 18.69 18.92
CA LEU A 623 20.76 18.51 17.53
C LEU A 623 21.77 19.26 16.64
N ILE A 624 22.31 18.55 15.64
CA ILE A 624 23.18 19.11 14.63
C ILE A 624 22.49 19.04 13.28
N LYS A 625 22.39 20.19 12.59
CA LYS A 625 21.81 20.29 11.22
C LYS A 625 22.76 21.06 10.31
N ASP A 626 22.78 20.71 9.00
CA ASP A 626 23.43 21.50 7.97
C ASP A 626 22.41 22.29 7.12
N GLU A 627 22.90 23.06 6.15
CA GLU A 627 22.08 23.85 5.23
C GLU A 627 21.28 22.99 4.24
N GLU A 628 21.67 21.73 4.02
CA GLU A 628 21.00 20.78 3.12
C GLU A 628 19.87 20.01 3.82
N GLY A 629 19.68 20.25 5.14
CA GLY A 629 18.66 19.60 5.95
C GLY A 629 19.08 18.24 6.54
N ASN A 630 20.35 17.83 6.38
CA ASN A 630 20.84 16.65 7.09
C ASN A 630 20.89 16.92 8.58
N SER A 631 20.45 15.94 9.39
CA SER A 631 20.39 16.11 10.84
C SER A 631 20.80 14.86 11.60
N VAL A 632 21.30 15.05 12.80
CA VAL A 632 21.58 14.01 13.79
C VAL A 632 21.43 14.57 15.19
N LYS A 633 20.75 13.83 16.08
CA LYS A 633 20.76 14.08 17.50
C LYS A 633 21.91 13.29 18.13
N MET A 634 22.68 13.94 19.01
CA MET A 634 23.73 13.30 19.79
C MET A 634 23.44 13.45 21.28
N TYR A 635 23.69 12.39 22.00
CA TYR A 635 23.54 12.33 23.46
C TYR A 635 24.91 12.22 24.10
N LEU A 636 25.27 13.21 24.88
CA LEU A 636 26.59 13.34 25.52
C LEU A 636 26.46 12.97 26.99
N ASP A 637 27.19 11.96 27.45
CA ASP A 637 27.23 11.61 28.87
C ASP A 637 27.73 12.81 29.69
N LYS A 638 26.94 13.23 30.66
CA LYS A 638 27.18 14.49 31.42
C LYS A 638 28.47 14.49 32.22
N GLU A 639 29.03 13.35 32.58
CA GLU A 639 30.26 13.24 33.37
C GLU A 639 31.52 13.14 32.49
N THR A 640 31.39 12.40 31.38
CA THR A 640 32.55 12.08 30.52
C THR A 640 32.57 12.87 29.22
N HIS A 641 31.47 13.53 28.83
CA HIS A 641 31.22 14.22 27.57
C HIS A 641 31.40 13.33 26.32
N LEU A 642 31.46 12.00 26.48
CA LEU A 642 31.48 11.05 25.36
C LEU A 642 30.09 10.97 24.72
N VAL A 643 30.03 10.76 23.41
CA VAL A 643 28.78 10.51 22.68
C VAL A 643 28.32 9.09 23.00
N VAL A 644 27.22 8.92 23.73
CA VAL A 644 26.74 7.58 24.15
C VAL A 644 25.60 7.05 23.31
N LYS A 645 24.88 7.94 22.58
CA LYS A 645 23.78 7.59 21.69
C LYS A 645 23.70 8.61 20.55
N ARG A 646 23.21 8.17 19.39
CA ARG A 646 22.81 9.04 18.27
C ARG A 646 21.43 8.61 17.77
N ASP A 647 20.56 9.57 17.44
CA ASP A 647 19.30 9.33 16.77
C ASP A 647 19.27 10.06 15.44
N TYR A 648 18.81 9.39 14.39
CA TYR A 648 18.74 9.94 13.04
C TYR A 648 17.72 9.18 12.17
N GLN A 649 17.31 9.78 11.08
CA GLN A 649 16.55 9.09 10.05
C GLN A 649 17.49 8.31 9.13
N GLY A 650 17.21 7.05 8.91
CA GLY A 650 17.97 6.16 8.03
C GLY A 650 17.08 5.32 7.13
N THR A 651 17.70 4.54 6.27
CA THR A 651 16.98 3.64 5.35
C THR A 651 17.31 2.19 5.70
N THR A 652 16.28 1.36 5.84
CA THR A 652 16.37 -0.09 6.02
C THR A 652 15.93 -0.80 4.75
N MET A 653 16.05 -2.13 4.71
CA MET A 653 15.44 -2.95 3.64
C MET A 653 13.90 -2.82 3.57
N ARG A 654 13.28 -2.22 4.59
CA ARG A 654 11.82 -1.98 4.67
C ARG A 654 11.43 -0.52 4.38
N GLY A 655 12.40 0.35 4.06
CA GLY A 655 12.21 1.77 3.81
C GLY A 655 12.81 2.66 4.91
N ALA A 656 12.39 3.91 4.95
CA ALA A 656 12.83 4.89 5.94
C ALA A 656 12.45 4.44 7.36
N ALA A 657 13.35 4.63 8.32
CA ALA A 657 13.16 4.24 9.71
C ALA A 657 13.87 5.22 10.66
N SER A 658 13.35 5.37 11.86
CA SER A 658 14.04 6.07 12.95
C SER A 658 15.13 5.19 13.54
N MET A 659 16.36 5.63 13.46
CA MET A 659 17.52 4.88 13.95
C MET A 659 17.95 5.41 15.31
N GLU A 660 18.08 4.47 16.26
CA GLU A 660 18.70 4.69 17.56
C GLU A 660 20.00 3.91 17.64
N GLU A 661 21.11 4.60 17.69
CA GLU A 661 22.44 3.99 17.72
C GLU A 661 23.10 4.22 19.07
N SER A 662 23.30 3.16 19.84
CA SER A 662 24.01 3.17 21.12
C SER A 662 25.50 2.91 20.92
N LEU A 663 26.36 3.75 21.46
CA LEU A 663 27.82 3.74 21.27
C LEU A 663 28.51 3.33 22.57
N THR A 664 29.33 2.26 22.51
CA THR A 664 30.02 1.70 23.69
C THR A 664 31.45 1.25 23.36
N ASP A 665 32.18 0.73 24.32
CA ASP A 665 33.57 0.23 24.19
C ASP A 665 34.49 1.27 23.55
N TYR A 666 34.62 2.45 24.18
CA TYR A 666 35.50 3.53 23.75
C TYR A 666 36.97 3.15 23.94
N ARG A 667 37.75 3.21 22.85
CA ARG A 667 39.20 2.94 22.85
C ARG A 667 39.96 4.14 22.28
N GLU A 668 41.19 4.26 22.69
CA GLU A 668 42.08 5.33 22.17
C GLU A 668 42.86 4.78 20.95
N VAL A 669 42.79 5.47 19.82
CA VAL A 669 43.53 5.16 18.60
C VAL A 669 44.15 6.47 18.10
N ASP A 670 45.46 6.50 17.99
CA ASP A 670 46.24 7.67 17.50
C ASP A 670 45.84 9.02 18.14
N GLY A 671 45.53 8.98 19.45
CA GLY A 671 45.19 10.14 20.25
C GLY A 671 43.71 10.60 20.22
N ILE A 672 42.83 9.86 19.55
CA ILE A 672 41.38 10.08 19.60
C ILE A 672 40.68 8.89 20.27
N LYS A 673 39.56 9.16 20.96
CA LYS A 673 38.70 8.14 21.54
C LYS A 673 37.53 7.88 20.59
N ILE A 674 37.37 6.61 20.20
CA ILE A 674 36.34 6.17 19.25
C ILE A 674 35.64 4.97 19.81
N PRO A 675 34.29 4.83 19.59
CA PRO A 675 33.54 3.63 20.00
C PRO A 675 33.90 2.42 19.11
N PHE A 676 34.14 1.28 19.74
CA PHE A 676 34.40 0.01 19.06
C PHE A 676 33.18 -0.88 18.98
N ARG A 677 32.06 -0.47 19.60
CA ARG A 677 30.78 -1.14 19.49
C ARG A 677 29.66 -0.16 19.29
N SER A 678 28.81 -0.46 18.31
CA SER A 678 27.58 0.24 17.99
C SER A 678 26.43 -0.75 17.88
N ASP A 679 25.37 -0.54 18.65
CA ASP A 679 24.14 -1.31 18.58
C ASP A 679 23.02 -0.40 18.06
N ILE A 680 22.48 -0.72 16.87
CA ILE A 680 21.49 0.08 16.14
C ILE A 680 20.13 -0.58 16.22
N LYS A 681 19.13 0.18 16.61
CA LYS A 681 17.72 -0.17 16.48
C LYS A 681 17.10 0.62 15.35
N ALA A 682 16.14 0.03 14.66
CA ALA A 682 15.29 0.68 13.69
C ALA A 682 13.85 0.61 14.18
N ASP A 683 13.20 1.77 14.34
CA ASP A 683 11.85 1.89 14.92
C ASP A 683 11.68 1.14 16.27
N GLY A 684 12.72 1.24 17.13
CA GLY A 684 12.76 0.61 18.45
C GLY A 684 13.20 -0.85 18.49
N GLU A 685 13.22 -1.56 17.34
CA GLU A 685 13.60 -2.97 17.24
C GLU A 685 15.08 -3.16 16.90
N PRO A 686 15.77 -4.19 17.44
CA PRO A 686 17.15 -4.48 17.09
C PRO A 686 17.33 -4.69 15.58
N TYR A 687 18.26 -3.95 14.97
CA TYR A 687 18.50 -3.98 13.53
C TYR A 687 19.91 -4.46 13.17
N ILE A 688 20.94 -3.78 13.66
CA ILE A 688 22.34 -4.10 13.38
C ILE A 688 23.17 -3.91 14.65
N SER A 689 24.11 -4.84 14.92
CA SER A 689 25.20 -4.66 15.90
C SER A 689 26.52 -4.67 15.14
N VAL A 690 27.36 -3.68 15.38
CA VAL A 690 28.69 -3.52 14.76
C VAL A 690 29.76 -3.63 15.85
N GLU A 691 30.74 -4.49 15.64
CA GLU A 691 31.90 -4.65 16.53
C GLU A 691 33.18 -4.45 15.74
N VAL A 692 33.86 -3.32 15.99
CA VAL A 692 35.10 -2.96 15.29
C VAL A 692 36.23 -3.88 15.78
N GLN A 693 36.89 -4.56 14.85
CA GLN A 693 37.99 -5.48 15.11
C GLN A 693 39.34 -4.80 14.98
N GLU A 694 39.49 -3.96 13.97
CA GLU A 694 40.70 -3.20 13.68
C GLU A 694 40.33 -1.80 13.16
N MET A 695 41.11 -0.79 13.57
CA MET A 695 40.97 0.58 13.07
C MET A 695 42.34 1.18 12.82
N LEU A 696 42.49 1.79 11.67
CA LEU A 696 43.73 2.44 11.22
C LEU A 696 43.42 3.86 10.75
N ILE A 697 44.22 4.82 11.19
CA ILE A 697 44.08 6.24 10.85
C ILE A 697 45.29 6.67 10.02
N ASN A 698 45.10 7.55 9.03
CA ASN A 698 46.12 8.12 8.15
C ASN A 698 47.04 7.06 7.51
N THR A 699 46.48 5.94 7.09
CA THR A 699 47.18 4.89 6.36
C THR A 699 47.13 5.12 4.85
N GLU A 700 48.06 4.51 4.10
CA GLU A 700 48.00 4.56 2.64
C GLU A 700 46.77 3.83 2.13
N ILE A 701 45.91 4.52 1.39
CA ILE A 701 44.74 3.99 0.71
C ILE A 701 44.94 4.16 -0.80
N ASP A 702 44.85 3.07 -1.57
CA ASP A 702 44.97 3.13 -3.02
C ASP A 702 43.82 3.96 -3.61
N PRO A 703 44.08 5.07 -4.30
CA PRO A 703 43.02 5.88 -4.93
C PRO A 703 42.18 5.12 -5.93
N ALA A 704 42.69 4.07 -6.57
CA ALA A 704 41.97 3.22 -7.52
C ALA A 704 40.75 2.51 -6.88
N LEU A 705 40.70 2.35 -5.56
CA LEU A 705 39.57 1.79 -4.84
C LEU A 705 38.30 2.66 -4.92
N PHE A 706 38.45 3.93 -5.24
CA PHE A 706 37.38 4.91 -5.45
C PHE A 706 37.17 5.22 -6.94
N GLU A 707 37.64 4.37 -7.83
CA GLU A 707 37.38 4.46 -9.26
C GLU A 707 36.43 3.31 -9.68
N LYS A 708 35.57 3.60 -10.67
CA LYS A 708 34.55 2.66 -11.17
C LYS A 708 35.13 1.64 -12.13
#